data_5ece5363323e42284b09f7fff220a859
#
_entry.id   5ece5363323e42284b09f7fff220a859
#
_cell.length_a   1.000
_cell.length_b   1.000
_cell.length_c   1.000
_cell.angle_alpha   90.00
_cell.angle_beta   90.00
_cell.angle_gamma   90.00
#
_symmetry.space_group_name_H-M   'P 1'
#
loop_
_entity.id
_entity.type
_entity.pdbx_description
1 polymer ?
#
loop_
_entity_poly.entity_id
_entity_poly.type
_entity_poly.pdbx_seq_one_letter_code
_entity_poly.pdbx_strand_id
1 'polypeptide(L)'
;MKKPVGLFSCLCFAAGAFAQNADDQQQMQEVVVTGSRIIQSSANSQQPLSIIDRDSMERTGIANIGDLLQQVTTGGKALNTKFNSSGNFGYPPDGGGIGAGSAQVDLRSLGSKRVLVLVDGIRWVNESSASGVSGAADLNTIPMSIVDRVEVLEDGASAIYGSDAIAGVVNIITRKQFDGVELNAYRGEYDLGGPTTDVSLTLGGGGEKFHGLFVASYFEQDSIGSAEWGQSAVPEPRAGLAAGSSGVPQGRFVFCDPARPAGSYGACDTPDNFYDLTLDGGTTTPVWNPADPSAGSYHDFGSPDRFNYAPYNYLLTPSTRKSMFARMSYDLADNVSLYVKGLFNNRQSSNRAAPEPIFVGPSAGTGGIADTISVSALNPYNPFGIDLDADSNFAVITRRPIEVGPRTFDQDVDTWYANIGLTGSFGSNRTFNWDLNFASSENSARQTFRNGYNIAKIQLALGDPAVCAVVPGCVPLDLFGGQARPFTQDMIDYIRTTQIDSSKQKLQLISANITGDLFPIGDRTAGFAVGAEHRKYDGEFLPDPLRQTGESQDSFASPVSASYDVNELYAEFSFPVLESLDLSAAVRWSDYSTFGSETTGKAGFRWQPVRAFALRGTYSTGFRAPNLGELFGLTQFGATLTDPCGPTGVPPVVNDADGPDTTPLETACRAQGVQSGFEQANTQIITFTGGNAELQPEKSDSYTVGIVHDAGWADSFSERLTFELTYYNHKIDGGIQARDIAALLGACLAAGGTDPVLCSPFARQASGNLQPPQNFLDNLGSIETDGYDFKIDWRGNEQSWGALSVGLQATRVNDFTATDTDGIVSQRTVGIEVSDSAIPKLQANAQLGWTRGPWEVSWITRYIDSVKEYCGNALTAAVPGCDQQQTFHELSAALYNDVQVAWTEAFGVQDFKLALGVNNVFGEDPPVCYSCSLNGYDAGTYDLPGTFWSVMAKYGF
;
A
#
# COMPACT_ATOMS: atom_id res chain seq x y z
N MET A 1 38.32 -7.58 -1.05
CA MET A 1 39.25 -6.49 -0.69
C MET A 1 38.88 -5.98 0.68
N LYS A 2 39.83 -5.97 1.61
CA LYS A 2 39.60 -5.66 3.04
C LYS A 2 39.31 -4.18 3.23
N LYS A 3 38.18 -3.85 3.92
CA LYS A 3 37.91 -2.49 4.42
C LYS A 3 38.47 -2.35 5.85
N PRO A 4 38.99 -1.19 6.23
CA PRO A 4 39.56 -0.98 7.56
C PRO A 4 38.49 -0.68 8.60
N VAL A 5 38.64 -1.27 9.78
CA VAL A 5 37.89 -1.01 11.01
C VAL A 5 38.46 0.27 11.63
N GLY A 6 37.62 1.29 11.75
CA GLY A 6 37.95 2.53 12.48
C GLY A 6 37.60 2.41 13.97
N LEU A 7 38.57 2.65 14.82
CA LEU A 7 38.46 2.73 16.28
C LEU A 7 37.50 3.88 16.69
N PHE A 8 36.47 3.57 17.46
CA PHE A 8 35.73 4.55 18.26
C PHE A 8 36.38 4.71 19.64
N SER A 9 36.91 5.90 19.88
CA SER A 9 37.43 6.29 21.21
C SER A 9 36.24 6.60 22.12
N CYS A 10 36.15 5.88 23.23
CA CYS A 10 35.23 6.19 24.36
C CYS A 10 35.65 7.51 25.04
N LEU A 11 34.79 8.50 24.99
CA LEU A 11 34.83 9.67 25.92
C LEU A 11 33.89 9.37 27.10
N CYS A 12 34.45 9.03 28.22
CA CYS A 12 33.73 9.02 29.51
C CYS A 12 33.56 10.46 30.03
N PHE A 13 32.32 10.93 30.07
CA PHE A 13 31.94 12.12 30.82
C PHE A 13 31.43 11.69 32.18
N ALA A 14 32.06 12.23 33.25
CA ALA A 14 31.65 12.06 34.63
C ALA A 14 30.39 12.91 34.88
N ALA A 15 29.27 12.25 35.22
CA ALA A 15 28.05 12.92 35.66
C ALA A 15 28.11 13.26 37.13
N GLY A 16 28.10 14.56 37.42
CA GLY A 16 27.85 15.07 38.79
C GLY A 16 26.34 15.12 39.03
N ALA A 17 25.89 14.44 40.08
CA ALA A 17 24.49 14.45 40.48
C ALA A 17 24.10 15.80 41.08
N PHE A 18 23.13 16.46 40.52
CA PHE A 18 22.35 17.51 41.15
C PHE A 18 20.91 17.06 41.27
N ALA A 19 20.48 16.80 42.52
CA ALA A 19 19.07 16.62 42.83
C ALA A 19 18.41 18.01 42.90
N GLN A 20 17.42 18.24 42.05
CA GLN A 20 16.58 19.42 42.13
C GLN A 20 15.11 18.98 42.25
N ASN A 21 14.44 19.51 43.29
CA ASN A 21 13.02 19.25 43.56
C ASN A 21 12.15 19.77 42.45
N ALA A 22 11.33 18.89 41.90
CA ALA A 22 10.26 19.24 41.01
C ALA A 22 9.06 19.78 41.79
N ASP A 23 8.80 21.06 41.68
CA ASP A 23 7.50 21.65 41.99
C ASP A 23 6.66 21.57 40.71
N ASP A 24 5.73 20.66 40.74
CA ASP A 24 4.82 20.37 39.59
C ASP A 24 3.79 21.51 39.48
N GLN A 25 4.10 22.53 38.70
CA GLN A 25 3.08 23.32 38.02
C GLN A 25 3.06 22.87 36.57
N GLN A 26 2.16 21.96 36.24
CA GLN A 26 1.74 21.70 34.87
C GLN A 26 1.12 22.98 34.29
N GLN A 27 1.94 23.87 33.76
CA GLN A 27 1.50 24.79 32.73
C GLN A 27 1.13 23.90 31.56
N MET A 28 -0.16 23.85 31.21
CA MET A 28 -0.58 23.36 29.92
C MET A 28 0.21 24.11 28.85
N GLN A 29 1.26 23.49 28.31
CA GLN A 29 1.95 24.04 27.15
C GLN A 29 0.91 24.15 26.04
N GLU A 30 0.72 25.36 25.51
CA GLU A 30 -0.05 25.58 24.30
C GLU A 30 0.56 24.77 23.16
N VAL A 31 -0.06 23.65 22.85
CA VAL A 31 0.42 22.73 21.81
C VAL A 31 -0.12 23.24 20.48
N VAL A 32 0.76 23.58 19.55
CA VAL A 32 0.38 23.80 18.15
C VAL A 32 -0.15 22.48 17.62
N VAL A 33 -1.42 22.41 17.31
CA VAL A 33 -2.06 21.19 16.78
C VAL A 33 -2.18 21.27 15.26
N THR A 34 -2.13 20.09 14.62
CA THR A 34 -2.32 19.95 13.17
C THR A 34 -3.68 20.51 12.74
N GLY A 35 -3.73 21.14 11.57
CA GLY A 35 -4.93 21.74 11.00
C GLY A 35 -5.00 23.27 11.05
N SER A 36 -4.03 23.90 11.76
CA SER A 36 -3.86 25.36 11.78
C SER A 36 -2.38 25.70 11.92
N ARG A 37 -1.95 26.83 11.38
CA ARG A 37 -0.65 27.45 11.65
C ARG A 37 -0.72 28.44 12.79
N ILE A 38 -1.91 28.84 13.20
CA ILE A 38 -2.15 29.69 14.38
C ILE A 38 -2.09 28.78 15.61
N ILE A 39 -1.36 29.21 16.63
CA ILE A 39 -1.19 28.47 17.89
C ILE A 39 -2.55 28.33 18.59
N GLN A 40 -3.03 27.10 18.75
CA GLN A 40 -4.27 26.79 19.46
C GLN A 40 -4.19 25.43 20.17
N SER A 41 -5.01 25.25 21.18
CA SER A 41 -5.13 23.93 21.85
C SER A 41 -6.08 23.02 21.06
N SER A 42 -5.91 21.70 21.22
CA SER A 42 -6.78 20.70 20.59
C SER A 42 -8.25 20.88 20.96
N ALA A 43 -8.54 21.29 22.20
CA ALA A 43 -9.90 21.57 22.70
C ALA A 43 -10.61 22.72 21.93
N ASN A 44 -9.84 23.61 21.30
CA ASN A 44 -10.34 24.74 20.52
C ASN A 44 -10.36 24.46 19.01
N SER A 45 -9.97 23.25 18.59
CA SER A 45 -9.98 22.87 17.17
C SER A 45 -11.37 22.96 16.58
N GLN A 46 -11.46 23.58 15.39
CA GLN A 46 -12.68 23.62 14.57
C GLN A 46 -12.83 22.34 13.72
N GLN A 47 -11.81 21.51 13.68
CA GLN A 47 -11.67 20.35 12.82
C GLN A 47 -11.65 19.06 13.64
N PRO A 48 -12.08 17.92 13.09
CA PRO A 48 -11.90 16.61 13.72
C PRO A 48 -10.39 16.27 13.73
N LEU A 49 -9.86 16.06 14.92
CA LEU A 49 -8.46 15.75 15.16
C LEU A 49 -8.38 14.58 16.14
N SER A 50 -7.60 13.57 15.79
CA SER A 50 -7.24 12.45 16.66
C SER A 50 -5.78 12.59 17.06
N ILE A 51 -5.48 12.51 18.36
CA ILE A 51 -4.13 12.55 18.90
C ILE A 51 -3.84 11.22 19.57
N ILE A 52 -2.82 10.53 19.10
CA ILE A 52 -2.31 9.29 19.67
C ILE A 52 -0.98 9.63 20.35
N ASP A 53 -1.02 9.82 21.67
CA ASP A 53 0.17 10.13 22.46
C ASP A 53 1.03 8.88 22.68
N ARG A 54 2.25 9.10 23.22
CA ARG A 54 3.23 8.03 23.42
C ARG A 54 2.72 6.94 24.35
N ASP A 55 2.04 7.31 25.43
CA ASP A 55 1.48 6.35 26.38
C ASP A 55 0.39 5.49 25.73
N SER A 56 -0.46 6.11 24.90
CA SER A 56 -1.47 5.40 24.13
C SER A 56 -0.84 4.45 23.12
N MET A 57 0.23 4.86 22.43
CA MET A 57 0.98 3.99 21.54
C MET A 57 1.59 2.78 22.28
N GLU A 58 2.24 3.02 23.42
CA GLU A 58 2.84 1.95 24.24
C GLU A 58 1.78 0.93 24.73
N ARG A 59 0.55 1.39 25.02
CA ARG A 59 -0.56 0.51 25.47
C ARG A 59 -1.12 -0.41 24.40
N THR A 60 -0.90 -0.11 23.11
CA THR A 60 -1.32 -1.02 22.04
C THR A 60 -0.44 -2.25 21.91
N GLY A 61 0.80 -2.21 22.42
CA GLY A 61 1.80 -3.25 22.22
C GLY A 61 2.35 -3.31 20.80
N ILE A 62 2.04 -2.32 19.95
CA ILE A 62 2.49 -2.24 18.54
C ILE A 62 3.85 -1.55 18.48
N ALA A 63 4.77 -2.13 17.70
CA ALA A 63 6.15 -1.68 17.60
C ALA A 63 6.44 -0.75 16.41
N ASN A 64 5.46 -0.47 15.53
CA ASN A 64 5.67 0.40 14.38
C ASN A 64 4.46 1.30 14.07
N ILE A 65 4.73 2.45 13.43
CA ILE A 65 3.71 3.48 13.13
C ILE A 65 2.73 3.00 12.05
N GLY A 66 3.21 2.23 11.07
CA GLY A 66 2.36 1.74 9.99
C GLY A 66 1.22 0.88 10.52
N ASP A 67 1.52 -0.12 11.36
CA ASP A 67 0.49 -0.99 11.95
C ASP A 67 -0.42 -0.23 12.92
N LEU A 68 0.11 0.76 13.66
CA LEU A 68 -0.68 1.62 14.53
C LEU A 68 -1.74 2.41 13.73
N LEU A 69 -1.36 3.01 12.63
CA LEU A 69 -2.26 3.84 11.82
C LEU A 69 -3.29 3.03 11.03
N GLN A 70 -3.05 1.75 10.80
CA GLN A 70 -4.06 0.86 10.22
C GLN A 70 -5.20 0.53 11.18
N GLN A 71 -5.00 0.73 12.48
CA GLN A 71 -6.04 0.54 13.48
C GLN A 71 -6.92 1.77 13.71
N VAL A 72 -6.70 2.88 13.00
CA VAL A 72 -7.56 4.07 13.07
C VAL A 72 -8.89 3.77 12.40
N THR A 73 -10.02 4.11 13.05
CA THR A 73 -11.37 3.80 12.56
C THR A 73 -11.74 4.48 11.24
N THR A 74 -11.04 5.56 10.90
CA THR A 74 -11.15 6.27 9.61
C THR A 74 -10.21 5.68 8.55
N GLY A 75 -9.43 4.66 8.90
CA GLY A 75 -8.49 4.00 8.00
C GLY A 75 -9.17 3.28 6.85
N GLY A 76 -8.57 3.41 5.65
CA GLY A 76 -8.90 2.61 4.49
C GLY A 76 -7.81 1.57 4.20
N LYS A 77 -7.93 0.87 3.07
CA LYS A 77 -6.89 -0.03 2.59
C LYS A 77 -5.60 0.72 2.35
N ALA A 78 -4.55 0.32 3.04
CA ALA A 78 -3.20 0.82 2.80
C ALA A 78 -2.20 -0.33 2.76
N LEU A 79 -1.12 -0.14 2.01
CA LEU A 79 -0.01 -1.09 1.99
C LEU A 79 0.59 -1.23 3.38
N ASN A 80 0.86 -2.47 3.79
CA ASN A 80 1.40 -2.80 5.11
C ASN A 80 2.28 -4.05 5.06
N THR A 81 2.90 -4.42 6.17
CA THR A 81 3.82 -5.57 6.25
C THR A 81 3.11 -6.92 6.16
N LYS A 82 1.79 -6.98 6.34
CA LYS A 82 0.95 -8.18 6.16
C LYS A 82 0.61 -8.42 4.68
N PHE A 83 0.90 -7.45 3.82
CA PHE A 83 0.59 -7.50 2.41
C PHE A 83 1.78 -8.06 1.63
N ASN A 84 1.70 -9.33 1.25
CA ASN A 84 2.70 -9.91 0.36
C ASN A 84 2.37 -9.48 -1.08
N SER A 85 3.13 -8.53 -1.59
CA SER A 85 2.98 -7.99 -2.94
C SER A 85 3.47 -8.94 -4.04
N SER A 86 3.64 -10.21 -3.72
CA SER A 86 4.35 -11.12 -4.63
C SER A 86 3.61 -11.43 -5.89
N GLY A 87 2.33 -11.22 -6.05
CA GLY A 87 1.65 -11.55 -7.26
C GLY A 87 2.59 -12.16 -8.31
N ASN A 88 2.34 -12.05 -9.54
CA ASN A 88 3.27 -12.56 -10.57
C ASN A 88 4.52 -11.67 -10.76
N PHE A 89 4.54 -10.46 -10.19
CA PHE A 89 5.56 -9.45 -10.51
C PHE A 89 6.20 -8.80 -9.27
N GLY A 90 5.93 -9.30 -8.06
CA GLY A 90 6.49 -8.74 -6.84
C GLY A 90 5.98 -7.36 -6.44
N TYR A 91 4.89 -6.90 -7.04
CA TYR A 91 4.30 -5.58 -6.81
C TYR A 91 2.93 -5.69 -6.15
N PRO A 92 2.52 -4.68 -5.37
CA PRO A 92 1.16 -4.61 -4.87
C PRO A 92 0.14 -4.60 -6.00
N PRO A 93 -1.03 -5.22 -5.81
CA PRO A 93 -2.08 -5.26 -6.82
C PRO A 93 -2.65 -3.90 -7.22
N ASP A 94 -2.43 -2.86 -6.39
CA ASP A 94 -2.90 -1.50 -6.67
C ASP A 94 -2.15 -0.79 -7.81
N GLY A 95 -1.18 -1.47 -8.42
CA GLY A 95 -0.35 -0.92 -9.50
C GLY A 95 0.54 0.26 -9.06
N GLY A 96 0.58 0.58 -7.77
CA GLY A 96 1.34 1.70 -7.23
C GLY A 96 2.85 1.49 -7.23
N GLY A 97 3.30 0.29 -7.56
CA GLY A 97 4.71 0.00 -7.74
C GLY A 97 5.53 0.04 -6.46
N ILE A 98 4.94 -0.27 -5.33
CA ILE A 98 5.57 -0.15 -4.02
C ILE A 98 6.16 -1.49 -3.61
N GLY A 99 7.40 -1.45 -3.17
CA GLY A 99 8.14 -2.65 -2.79
C GLY A 99 7.74 -3.24 -1.44
N ALA A 100 8.15 -4.47 -1.22
CA ALA A 100 7.93 -5.24 0.00
C ALA A 100 8.37 -4.52 1.27
N GLY A 101 7.60 -4.66 2.35
CA GLY A 101 7.95 -4.15 3.67
C GLY A 101 7.70 -2.64 3.86
N SER A 102 7.11 -1.97 2.89
CA SER A 102 6.61 -0.62 3.01
C SER A 102 5.28 -0.58 3.77
N ALA A 103 4.99 0.54 4.44
CA ALA A 103 3.70 0.79 5.08
C ALA A 103 3.23 2.22 4.78
N GLN A 104 1.98 2.32 4.35
CA GLN A 104 1.34 3.59 4.02
C GLN A 104 0.13 3.81 4.92
N VAL A 105 -0.46 4.99 4.85
CA VAL A 105 -1.74 5.30 5.49
C VAL A 105 -2.75 5.75 4.45
N ASP A 106 -3.96 5.22 4.55
CA ASP A 106 -5.13 5.69 3.82
C ASP A 106 -6.17 6.19 4.83
N LEU A 107 -6.84 7.27 4.51
CA LEU A 107 -7.94 7.81 5.30
C LEU A 107 -9.20 7.87 4.44
N ARG A 108 -10.33 7.49 5.02
CA ARG A 108 -11.65 7.52 4.36
C ARG A 108 -11.77 6.64 3.11
N SER A 109 -10.87 5.68 2.93
CA SER A 109 -10.77 4.85 1.71
C SER A 109 -10.51 5.64 0.43
N LEU A 110 -9.99 6.88 0.55
CA LEU A 110 -9.69 7.75 -0.58
C LEU A 110 -8.34 7.47 -1.24
N GLY A 111 -7.52 6.61 -0.64
CA GLY A 111 -6.21 6.19 -1.13
C GLY A 111 -5.04 6.97 -0.53
N SER A 112 -3.93 6.26 -0.29
CA SER A 112 -2.76 6.79 0.42
C SER A 112 -2.08 7.99 -0.27
N LYS A 113 -2.24 8.15 -1.58
CA LYS A 113 -1.72 9.30 -2.35
C LYS A 113 -2.44 10.63 -2.02
N ARG A 114 -3.57 10.57 -1.31
CA ARG A 114 -4.39 11.73 -0.91
C ARG A 114 -4.29 12.05 0.58
N VAL A 115 -3.39 11.36 1.29
CA VAL A 115 -3.06 11.61 2.70
C VAL A 115 -1.66 12.21 2.78
N LEU A 116 -1.57 13.41 3.35
CA LEU A 116 -0.29 14.08 3.53
C LEU A 116 0.38 13.62 4.82
N VAL A 117 1.60 13.09 4.73
CA VAL A 117 2.44 12.76 5.88
C VAL A 117 3.43 13.88 6.18
N LEU A 118 3.44 14.31 7.43
CA LEU A 118 4.34 15.34 7.95
C LEU A 118 5.17 14.78 9.12
N VAL A 119 6.37 15.31 9.30
CA VAL A 119 7.18 15.15 10.50
C VAL A 119 7.49 16.52 11.08
N ASP A 120 6.97 16.81 12.27
CA ASP A 120 7.02 18.14 12.91
C ASP A 120 6.51 19.28 11.98
N GLY A 121 5.44 19.01 11.21
CA GLY A 121 4.83 19.97 10.30
C GLY A 121 5.56 20.18 8.96
N ILE A 122 6.65 19.44 8.70
CA ILE A 122 7.42 19.44 7.44
C ILE A 122 7.05 18.20 6.63
N ARG A 123 6.78 18.36 5.33
CA ARG A 123 6.46 17.25 4.44
C ARG A 123 7.53 16.17 4.45
N TRP A 124 7.08 14.91 4.56
CA TRP A 124 7.96 13.75 4.42
C TRP A 124 8.16 13.40 2.95
N VAL A 125 9.34 12.86 2.62
CA VAL A 125 9.64 12.40 1.26
C VAL A 125 8.78 11.19 0.91
N ASN A 126 8.30 11.15 -0.33
CA ASN A 126 7.60 9.98 -0.85
C ASN A 126 8.55 8.80 -1.00
N GLU A 127 8.00 7.61 -0.96
CA GLU A 127 8.74 6.37 -1.10
C GLU A 127 9.27 6.19 -2.51
N SER A 128 10.47 5.67 -2.62
CA SER A 128 11.01 5.08 -3.84
C SER A 128 10.54 3.64 -4.00
N SER A 129 10.19 3.27 -5.21
CA SER A 129 9.66 1.97 -5.55
C SER A 129 10.43 1.38 -6.72
N ALA A 130 10.56 0.07 -6.74
CA ALA A 130 11.20 -0.66 -7.83
C ALA A 130 10.37 -0.74 -9.11
N SER A 131 9.09 -0.36 -9.08
CA SER A 131 8.23 -0.34 -10.27
C SER A 131 7.88 1.07 -10.73
N GLY A 132 8.49 2.09 -10.12
CA GLY A 132 8.25 3.50 -10.45
C GLY A 132 8.51 4.43 -9.27
N VAL A 133 8.02 5.65 -9.36
CA VAL A 133 8.16 6.69 -8.33
C VAL A 133 6.81 6.83 -7.63
N SER A 134 6.70 6.38 -6.39
CA SER A 134 5.45 6.39 -5.61
C SER A 134 4.96 7.80 -5.29
N GLY A 135 3.65 7.95 -5.11
CA GLY A 135 3.00 9.17 -4.65
C GLY A 135 2.71 9.22 -3.14
N ALA A 136 3.14 8.21 -2.37
CA ALA A 136 2.87 8.11 -0.94
C ALA A 136 4.16 7.95 -0.12
N ALA A 137 4.11 8.25 1.17
CA ALA A 137 5.23 8.08 2.10
C ALA A 137 5.24 6.68 2.71
N ASP A 138 6.43 6.12 2.94
CA ASP A 138 6.63 4.89 3.73
C ASP A 138 6.79 5.23 5.21
N LEU A 139 5.81 4.87 6.02
CA LEU A 139 5.81 5.09 7.47
C LEU A 139 6.89 4.27 8.20
N ASN A 140 7.34 3.16 7.60
CA ASN A 140 8.41 2.32 8.15
C ASN A 140 9.79 2.99 8.09
N THR A 141 9.91 4.13 7.42
CA THR A 141 11.11 4.97 7.42
C THR A 141 11.24 5.86 8.67
N ILE A 142 10.18 5.93 9.49
CA ILE A 142 10.12 6.75 10.71
C ILE A 142 10.09 5.83 11.93
N PRO A 143 11.15 5.77 12.76
CA PRO A 143 11.20 4.86 13.90
C PRO A 143 10.27 5.32 15.03
N MET A 144 9.53 4.38 15.62
CA MET A 144 8.60 4.64 16.73
C MET A 144 9.29 5.30 17.93
N SER A 145 10.55 4.99 18.17
CA SER A 145 11.36 5.49 19.31
C SER A 145 11.55 7.01 19.33
N ILE A 146 11.49 7.68 18.16
CA ILE A 146 11.60 9.14 18.09
C ILE A 146 10.26 9.86 18.26
N VAL A 147 9.14 9.15 18.20
CA VAL A 147 7.80 9.75 18.19
C VAL A 147 7.36 10.13 19.58
N ASP A 148 6.86 11.34 19.71
CA ASP A 148 6.19 11.87 20.92
C ASP A 148 4.68 11.61 20.84
N ARG A 149 4.10 11.95 19.69
CA ARG A 149 2.70 11.68 19.38
C ARG A 149 2.44 11.68 17.86
N VAL A 150 1.33 11.10 17.46
CA VAL A 150 0.81 11.17 16.10
C VAL A 150 -0.49 11.96 16.11
N GLU A 151 -0.59 12.96 15.28
CA GLU A 151 -1.78 13.77 15.08
C GLU A 151 -2.40 13.42 13.73
N VAL A 152 -3.65 12.92 13.73
CA VAL A 152 -4.41 12.56 12.54
C VAL A 152 -5.53 13.57 12.35
N LEU A 153 -5.40 14.42 11.35
CA LEU A 153 -6.43 15.36 10.93
C LEU A 153 -7.32 14.71 9.87
N GLU A 154 -8.57 14.51 10.22
CA GLU A 154 -9.55 13.76 9.43
C GLU A 154 -10.44 14.69 8.58
N ASP A 155 -9.84 15.73 7.99
CA ASP A 155 -10.53 16.79 7.23
C ASP A 155 -9.62 17.32 6.10
N GLY A 156 -10.23 17.87 5.04
CA GLY A 156 -9.49 18.50 3.96
C GLY A 156 -8.65 19.68 4.47
N ALA A 157 -7.35 19.70 4.14
CA ALA A 157 -6.41 20.66 4.68
C ALA A 157 -5.47 21.29 3.65
N SER A 158 -5.82 21.23 2.35
CA SER A 158 -4.97 21.77 1.29
C SER A 158 -4.74 23.29 1.40
N ALA A 159 -5.69 24.05 1.96
CA ALA A 159 -5.51 25.47 2.23
C ALA A 159 -4.43 25.79 3.29
N ILE A 160 -4.11 24.81 4.17
CA ILE A 160 -3.10 24.95 5.21
C ILE A 160 -1.75 24.34 4.79
N TYR A 161 -1.78 23.16 4.14
CA TYR A 161 -0.60 22.36 3.87
C TYR A 161 -0.28 22.14 2.38
N GLY A 162 -1.15 22.62 1.47
CA GLY A 162 -1.00 22.44 0.02
C GLY A 162 -1.52 21.11 -0.50
N SER A 163 -1.04 20.68 -1.66
CA SER A 163 -1.40 19.43 -2.33
C SER A 163 -1.34 18.22 -1.40
N ASP A 164 -2.07 17.16 -1.75
CA ASP A 164 -2.10 15.83 -1.13
C ASP A 164 -2.86 15.76 0.21
N ALA A 165 -3.24 16.90 0.81
CA ALA A 165 -4.04 16.96 2.03
C ALA A 165 -5.55 16.97 1.72
N ILE A 166 -6.02 16.05 0.86
CA ILE A 166 -7.43 15.93 0.48
C ILE A 166 -8.19 15.07 1.50
N ALA A 167 -7.71 13.85 1.74
CA ALA A 167 -8.34 12.90 2.66
C ALA A 167 -8.03 13.23 4.13
N GLY A 168 -6.91 13.89 4.37
CA GLY A 168 -6.44 14.27 5.69
C GLY A 168 -4.93 14.47 5.76
N VAL A 169 -4.46 14.66 7.00
CA VAL A 169 -3.04 14.85 7.30
C VAL A 169 -2.64 13.98 8.49
N VAL A 170 -1.55 13.26 8.36
CA VAL A 170 -0.88 12.55 9.46
C VAL A 170 0.40 13.31 9.80
N ASN A 171 0.44 13.95 10.96
CA ASN A 171 1.60 14.69 11.42
C ASN A 171 2.26 13.94 12.59
N ILE A 172 3.48 13.46 12.37
CA ILE A 172 4.27 12.72 13.33
C ILE A 172 5.14 13.73 14.08
N ILE A 173 4.83 13.95 15.34
CA ILE A 173 5.57 14.88 16.18
C ILE A 173 6.70 14.12 16.87
N THR A 174 7.93 14.61 16.69
CA THR A 174 9.11 13.99 17.29
C THR A 174 9.37 14.51 18.70
N ARG A 175 10.04 13.69 19.52
CA ARG A 175 10.54 14.12 20.85
C ARG A 175 11.45 15.34 20.69
N LYS A 176 11.14 16.40 21.41
CA LYS A 176 11.90 17.66 21.32
C LYS A 176 13.02 17.72 22.34
N GLN A 177 12.79 17.24 23.54
CA GLN A 177 13.72 17.26 24.67
C GLN A 177 13.64 15.92 25.41
N PHE A 178 14.76 15.52 25.93
CA PHE A 178 14.91 14.38 26.84
C PHE A 178 16.17 14.59 27.65
N ASP A 179 16.12 14.33 28.94
CA ASP A 179 17.27 14.40 29.83
C ASP A 179 17.53 13.01 30.41
N GLY A 180 18.75 12.51 30.25
CA GLY A 180 19.16 11.19 30.72
C GLY A 180 19.38 10.19 29.58
N VAL A 181 19.28 8.92 29.95
CA VAL A 181 19.43 7.76 29.04
C VAL A 181 18.20 6.88 29.17
N GLU A 182 17.64 6.45 28.05
CA GLU A 182 16.53 5.50 28.00
C GLU A 182 16.91 4.33 27.09
N LEU A 183 16.78 3.11 27.62
CA LEU A 183 16.89 1.88 26.88
C LEU A 183 15.52 1.24 26.79
N ASN A 184 15.10 0.88 25.58
CA ASN A 184 13.88 0.12 25.34
C ASN A 184 14.22 -1.17 24.59
N ALA A 185 13.64 -2.28 25.05
CA ALA A 185 13.73 -3.59 24.38
C ALA A 185 12.33 -4.20 24.31
N TYR A 186 11.93 -4.59 23.12
CA TYR A 186 10.65 -5.20 22.83
C TYR A 186 10.87 -6.52 22.09
N ARG A 187 10.09 -7.53 22.46
CA ARG A 187 10.00 -8.80 21.74
C ARG A 187 8.55 -9.23 21.65
N GLY A 188 8.10 -9.61 20.45
CA GLY A 188 6.77 -10.19 20.21
C GLY A 188 6.83 -11.33 19.20
N GLU A 189 5.78 -12.15 19.16
CA GLU A 189 5.67 -13.30 18.26
C GLU A 189 4.21 -13.73 18.12
N TYR A 190 3.80 -14.09 16.90
CA TYR A 190 2.50 -14.74 16.66
C TYR A 190 2.56 -16.23 17.00
N ASP A 191 1.42 -16.84 17.28
CA ASP A 191 1.32 -18.29 17.41
C ASP A 191 1.81 -19.02 16.15
N LEU A 192 1.74 -18.37 15.00
CA LEU A 192 2.23 -18.83 13.70
C LEU A 192 3.74 -18.57 13.47
N GLY A 193 4.45 -17.96 14.43
CA GLY A 193 5.82 -17.53 14.29
C GLY A 193 5.98 -16.05 13.98
N GLY A 194 6.98 -15.68 13.19
CA GLY A 194 7.23 -14.28 12.81
C GLY A 194 7.66 -13.38 13.98
N PRO A 195 8.70 -13.78 14.73
CA PRO A 195 9.16 -13.00 15.87
C PRO A 195 9.55 -11.57 15.47
N THR A 196 9.15 -10.61 16.28
CA THR A 196 9.45 -9.19 16.14
C THR A 196 10.32 -8.72 17.30
N THR A 197 11.40 -8.03 17.01
CA THR A 197 12.31 -7.43 18.00
C THR A 197 12.47 -5.95 17.71
N ASP A 198 12.32 -5.08 18.72
CA ASP A 198 12.69 -3.67 18.63
C ASP A 198 13.59 -3.31 19.82
N VAL A 199 14.72 -2.68 19.54
CA VAL A 199 15.64 -2.19 20.55
C VAL A 199 16.01 -0.75 20.24
N SER A 200 15.87 0.13 21.23
CA SER A 200 16.27 1.53 21.05
C SER A 200 17.03 2.09 22.24
N LEU A 201 17.95 3.00 21.92
CA LEU A 201 18.70 3.79 22.86
C LEU A 201 18.38 5.27 22.61
N THR A 202 17.91 5.97 23.63
CA THR A 202 17.72 7.42 23.61
C THR A 202 18.69 8.06 24.58
N LEU A 203 19.41 9.06 24.10
CA LEU A 203 20.34 9.88 24.88
C LEU A 203 19.90 11.32 24.75
N GLY A 204 19.77 12.01 25.86
CA GLY A 204 19.43 13.43 25.84
C GLY A 204 20.05 14.19 26.99
N GLY A 205 20.15 15.48 26.80
CA GLY A 205 20.61 16.37 27.83
C GLY A 205 20.91 17.77 27.31
N GLY A 206 21.13 18.67 28.21
CA GLY A 206 21.39 20.04 27.84
C GLY A 206 21.72 20.93 28.99
N GLY A 207 21.61 22.22 28.77
CA GLY A 207 21.79 23.30 29.73
C GLY A 207 20.92 24.48 29.34
N GLU A 208 21.15 25.65 29.94
CA GLU A 208 20.29 26.81 29.72
C GLU A 208 20.06 27.21 28.26
N LYS A 209 21.02 26.97 27.39
CA LYS A 209 20.96 27.40 25.97
C LYS A 209 21.04 26.28 24.97
N PHE A 210 21.44 25.10 25.38
CA PHE A 210 21.66 23.98 24.45
C PHE A 210 20.89 22.75 24.91
N HIS A 211 20.18 22.12 24.01
CA HIS A 211 19.58 20.80 24.21
C HIS A 211 19.94 19.89 23.03
N GLY A 212 20.31 18.66 23.37
CA GLY A 212 20.64 17.62 22.43
C GLY A 212 19.85 16.35 22.70
N LEU A 213 19.36 15.71 21.65
CA LEU A 213 18.70 14.42 21.68
C LEU A 213 19.31 13.55 20.59
N PHE A 214 19.64 12.31 20.94
CA PHE A 214 20.07 11.28 20.00
C PHE A 214 19.30 9.99 20.26
N VAL A 215 18.82 9.36 19.19
CA VAL A 215 18.12 8.07 19.24
C VAL A 215 18.73 7.14 18.22
N ALA A 216 19.05 5.91 18.64
CA ALA A 216 19.41 4.83 17.74
C ALA A 216 18.43 3.68 17.95
N SER A 217 17.93 3.06 16.88
CA SER A 217 17.03 1.93 16.97
C SER A 217 17.35 0.84 15.97
N TYR A 218 17.03 -0.39 16.36
CA TYR A 218 17.07 -1.59 15.57
C TYR A 218 15.74 -2.31 15.68
N PHE A 219 15.09 -2.54 14.55
CA PHE A 219 13.85 -3.30 14.44
C PHE A 219 14.08 -4.49 13.50
N GLU A 220 13.58 -5.65 13.88
CA GLU A 220 13.60 -6.86 13.06
C GLU A 220 12.28 -7.61 13.23
N GLN A 221 11.68 -7.97 12.11
CA GLN A 221 10.49 -8.79 12.01
C GLN A 221 10.78 -9.93 11.06
N ASP A 222 10.64 -11.17 11.52
CA ASP A 222 10.77 -12.34 10.67
C ASP A 222 9.49 -12.63 9.90
N SER A 223 9.58 -13.43 8.85
CA SER A 223 8.44 -13.79 8.02
C SER A 223 7.56 -14.86 8.67
N ILE A 224 6.27 -14.83 8.29
CA ILE A 224 5.37 -15.97 8.43
C ILE A 224 5.04 -16.46 7.01
N GLY A 225 5.23 -17.75 6.73
CA GLY A 225 4.86 -18.34 5.44
C GLY A 225 3.37 -18.57 5.31
N SER A 226 2.81 -18.46 4.12
CA SER A 226 1.39 -18.74 3.87
C SER A 226 1.01 -20.20 4.13
N ALA A 227 1.98 -21.12 4.12
CA ALA A 227 1.77 -22.52 4.47
C ALA A 227 1.42 -22.76 5.96
N GLU A 228 1.74 -21.80 6.84
CA GLU A 228 1.51 -21.91 8.29
C GLU A 228 0.03 -21.76 8.68
N TRP A 229 -0.79 -21.25 7.78
CA TRP A 229 -2.23 -21.11 8.00
C TRP A 229 -3.03 -21.80 6.88
N GLY A 230 -3.95 -22.69 7.25
CA GLY A 230 -4.63 -23.56 6.28
C GLY A 230 -5.38 -22.83 5.18
N GLN A 231 -5.96 -21.67 5.48
CA GLN A 231 -6.70 -20.84 4.53
C GLN A 231 -5.77 -20.23 3.46
N SER A 232 -4.58 -19.77 3.85
CA SER A 232 -3.60 -19.19 2.94
C SER A 232 -2.66 -20.23 2.29
N ALA A 233 -2.76 -21.51 2.69
CA ALA A 233 -1.95 -22.59 2.12
C ALA A 233 -2.44 -23.05 0.74
N VAL A 234 -3.59 -22.52 0.27
CA VAL A 234 -4.19 -22.87 -1.02
C VAL A 234 -4.39 -21.60 -1.85
N PRO A 235 -4.43 -21.69 -3.18
CA PRO A 235 -4.58 -20.53 -4.07
C PRO A 235 -5.84 -19.69 -3.78
N GLU A 236 -6.92 -20.35 -3.47
CA GLU A 236 -8.19 -19.73 -3.07
C GLU A 236 -8.92 -20.74 -2.16
N PRO A 237 -9.35 -20.32 -0.95
CA PRO A 237 -9.83 -21.24 0.08
C PRO A 237 -11.00 -22.14 -0.34
N ARG A 238 -11.84 -21.68 -1.24
CA ARG A 238 -13.04 -22.35 -1.71
C ARG A 238 -12.79 -23.27 -2.90
N ALA A 239 -12.12 -22.74 -3.93
CA ALA A 239 -11.80 -23.47 -5.15
C ALA A 239 -10.56 -24.35 -5.00
N GLY A 240 -9.74 -24.09 -3.96
CA GLY A 240 -8.53 -24.84 -3.71
C GLY A 240 -7.61 -24.83 -4.93
N LEU A 241 -7.22 -26.03 -5.36
CA LEU A 241 -6.32 -26.20 -6.48
C LEU A 241 -6.92 -25.76 -7.83
N ALA A 242 -8.25 -25.73 -7.97
CA ALA A 242 -8.90 -25.27 -9.22
C ALA A 242 -8.59 -23.79 -9.52
N ALA A 243 -8.28 -22.97 -8.51
CA ALA A 243 -7.76 -21.61 -8.66
C ALA A 243 -6.23 -21.54 -8.78
N GLY A 244 -5.55 -22.68 -8.83
CA GLY A 244 -4.10 -22.79 -8.99
C GLY A 244 -3.60 -22.31 -10.33
N SER A 245 -2.28 -22.18 -10.44
CA SER A 245 -1.63 -21.74 -11.68
C SER A 245 -1.72 -22.78 -12.79
N SER A 246 -1.98 -22.32 -14.02
CA SER A 246 -1.90 -23.16 -15.22
C SER A 246 -0.45 -23.41 -15.70
N GLY A 247 0.51 -22.65 -15.20
CA GLY A 247 1.93 -22.97 -15.37
C GLY A 247 2.34 -24.01 -14.36
N VAL A 248 2.40 -25.25 -14.76
CA VAL A 248 2.60 -26.44 -13.92
C VAL A 248 3.96 -27.07 -14.12
N PRO A 249 4.48 -27.80 -13.12
CA PRO A 249 5.79 -28.45 -13.25
C PRO A 249 5.86 -29.53 -14.34
N GLN A 250 4.74 -30.19 -14.62
CA GLN A 250 4.63 -31.22 -15.69
C GLN A 250 4.64 -30.60 -17.09
N GLY A 251 4.34 -29.31 -17.19
CA GLY A 251 4.10 -28.63 -18.44
C GLY A 251 2.64 -28.72 -18.89
N ARG A 252 2.16 -27.67 -19.53
CA ARG A 252 0.86 -27.63 -20.24
C ARG A 252 1.10 -27.26 -21.68
N PHE A 253 0.46 -27.96 -22.57
CA PHE A 253 0.71 -27.92 -24.00
C PHE A 253 -0.62 -27.71 -24.71
N VAL A 254 -0.84 -26.51 -25.28
CA VAL A 254 -2.07 -26.17 -26.02
C VAL A 254 -1.70 -25.97 -27.47
N PHE A 255 -2.06 -26.90 -28.31
CA PHE A 255 -1.70 -26.89 -29.75
C PHE A 255 -2.80 -27.51 -30.61
N CYS A 256 -2.75 -27.22 -31.94
CA CYS A 256 -3.67 -27.75 -32.89
C CYS A 256 -3.35 -29.22 -33.22
N ASP A 257 -4.35 -30.01 -33.59
CA ASP A 257 -4.18 -31.40 -34.03
C ASP A 257 -3.24 -31.46 -35.25
N PRO A 258 -2.05 -32.08 -35.11
CA PRO A 258 -1.09 -32.18 -36.19
C PRO A 258 -1.53 -33.11 -37.32
N ALA A 259 -2.61 -33.90 -37.14
CA ALA A 259 -3.20 -34.72 -38.19
C ALA A 259 -4.07 -33.92 -39.19
N ARG A 260 -4.32 -32.63 -38.89
CA ARG A 260 -5.07 -31.74 -39.79
C ARG A 260 -4.10 -30.81 -40.53
N PRO A 261 -4.40 -30.40 -41.77
CA PRO A 261 -3.50 -29.58 -42.56
C PRO A 261 -3.13 -28.30 -41.78
N ALA A 262 -1.85 -28.02 -41.74
CA ALA A 262 -1.36 -26.75 -41.20
C ALA A 262 -2.03 -25.59 -41.96
N GLY A 263 -2.94 -24.95 -41.26
CA GLY A 263 -3.51 -23.66 -41.63
C GLY A 263 -3.04 -22.62 -40.68
N SER A 264 -3.30 -21.38 -41.01
CA SER A 264 -3.23 -20.29 -40.03
C SER A 264 -3.98 -20.67 -38.74
N TYR A 265 -3.78 -19.95 -37.66
CA TYR A 265 -4.48 -20.14 -36.39
C TYR A 265 -5.98 -20.37 -36.50
N GLY A 266 -6.59 -19.88 -37.59
CA GLY A 266 -7.93 -20.20 -38.05
C GLY A 266 -8.18 -21.65 -38.51
N ALA A 267 -7.22 -22.57 -38.50
CA ALA A 267 -7.44 -23.99 -38.75
C ALA A 267 -7.63 -24.80 -37.45
N CYS A 268 -7.46 -24.19 -36.26
CA CYS A 268 -7.89 -24.73 -35.01
C CYS A 268 -9.32 -24.25 -34.65
N ASP A 269 -10.18 -24.10 -35.60
CA ASP A 269 -11.43 -23.33 -35.58
C ASP A 269 -12.57 -24.03 -34.83
N THR A 270 -12.36 -25.19 -34.25
CA THR A 270 -13.38 -25.90 -33.49
C THR A 270 -12.78 -26.47 -32.23
N PRO A 271 -13.52 -26.55 -31.11
CA PRO A 271 -13.06 -27.17 -29.85
C PRO A 271 -12.51 -28.58 -30.05
N ASP A 272 -12.97 -29.29 -31.04
CA ASP A 272 -12.52 -30.64 -31.41
C ASP A 272 -11.13 -30.68 -32.06
N ASN A 273 -10.49 -29.54 -32.31
CA ASN A 273 -9.22 -29.42 -33.01
C ASN A 273 -8.05 -28.99 -32.14
N PHE A 274 -8.31 -28.67 -30.86
CA PHE A 274 -7.30 -28.33 -29.90
C PHE A 274 -7.00 -29.51 -29.00
N TYR A 275 -5.73 -29.67 -28.70
CA TYR A 275 -5.27 -30.44 -27.55
C TYR A 275 -4.89 -29.45 -26.46
N ASP A 276 -5.40 -29.62 -25.25
CA ASP A 276 -4.95 -28.96 -24.04
C ASP A 276 -4.46 -30.04 -23.06
N LEU A 277 -3.17 -30.31 -23.08
CA LEU A 277 -2.59 -31.49 -22.49
C LEU A 277 -1.59 -31.15 -21.38
N THR A 278 -1.41 -32.08 -20.47
CA THR A 278 -0.29 -32.12 -19.52
C THR A 278 0.37 -33.48 -19.50
N LEU A 279 1.65 -33.52 -19.09
CA LEU A 279 2.42 -34.75 -19.02
C LEU A 279 2.02 -35.58 -17.79
N ASP A 280 1.87 -36.89 -17.96
CA ASP A 280 1.62 -37.81 -16.86
C ASP A 280 2.76 -37.79 -15.83
N GLY A 281 2.42 -37.81 -14.55
CA GLY A 281 3.39 -37.79 -13.47
C GLY A 281 4.37 -38.96 -13.53
N GLY A 282 5.66 -38.68 -13.30
CA GLY A 282 6.73 -39.70 -13.31
C GLY A 282 7.26 -40.06 -14.70
N THR A 283 6.75 -39.44 -15.77
CA THR A 283 7.20 -39.70 -17.14
C THR A 283 8.61 -39.16 -17.38
N THR A 284 9.58 -40.02 -17.65
CA THR A 284 10.98 -39.64 -17.94
C THR A 284 11.26 -39.58 -19.44
N THR A 285 10.48 -40.27 -20.25
CA THR A 285 10.58 -40.25 -21.70
C THR A 285 9.20 -40.01 -22.31
N PRO A 286 8.83 -38.73 -22.57
CA PRO A 286 7.54 -38.41 -23.18
C PRO A 286 7.36 -39.08 -24.54
N VAL A 287 6.21 -39.70 -24.74
CA VAL A 287 5.82 -40.33 -25.98
C VAL A 287 4.52 -39.68 -26.46
N TRP A 288 4.55 -39.11 -27.64
CA TRP A 288 3.36 -38.56 -28.31
C TRP A 288 2.80 -39.60 -29.28
N ASN A 289 1.48 -39.88 -29.21
CA ASN A 289 0.77 -40.70 -30.17
C ASN A 289 -0.29 -39.84 -30.86
N PRO A 290 -0.06 -39.42 -32.12
CA PRO A 290 -1.01 -38.55 -32.83
C PRO A 290 -2.34 -39.24 -33.16
N ALA A 291 -2.40 -40.58 -33.15
CA ALA A 291 -3.63 -41.33 -33.43
C ALA A 291 -4.53 -41.51 -32.21
N ASP A 292 -3.94 -41.41 -31.01
CA ASP A 292 -4.63 -41.50 -29.74
C ASP A 292 -3.74 -40.81 -28.66
N PRO A 293 -3.94 -39.50 -28.40
CA PRO A 293 -3.17 -38.77 -27.42
C PRO A 293 -3.18 -39.39 -26.02
N SER A 294 -4.32 -40.01 -25.66
CA SER A 294 -4.49 -40.64 -24.34
C SER A 294 -3.73 -41.97 -24.19
N ALA A 295 -3.30 -42.58 -25.30
CA ALA A 295 -2.44 -43.78 -25.30
C ALA A 295 -0.94 -43.44 -25.20
N GLY A 296 -0.58 -42.16 -25.14
CA GLY A 296 0.78 -41.66 -24.97
C GLY A 296 1.18 -41.43 -23.50
N SER A 297 1.91 -40.36 -23.26
CA SER A 297 2.35 -39.94 -21.93
C SER A 297 1.62 -38.69 -21.45
N TYR A 298 0.48 -38.39 -22.02
CA TYR A 298 -0.26 -37.15 -21.80
C TYR A 298 -1.73 -37.44 -21.49
N HIS A 299 -2.35 -36.53 -20.75
CA HIS A 299 -3.78 -36.50 -20.53
C HIS A 299 -4.30 -35.06 -20.66
N ASP A 300 -5.61 -34.89 -20.79
CA ASP A 300 -6.25 -33.57 -20.85
C ASP A 300 -5.98 -32.79 -19.57
N PHE A 301 -5.54 -31.53 -19.73
CA PHE A 301 -5.27 -30.65 -18.61
C PHE A 301 -6.56 -30.24 -17.91
N GLY A 302 -6.59 -30.37 -16.60
CA GLY A 302 -7.75 -30.03 -15.79
C GLY A 302 -7.40 -29.34 -14.46
N SER A 303 -8.44 -29.05 -13.69
CA SER A 303 -8.26 -28.43 -12.35
C SER A 303 -7.33 -29.21 -11.42
N PRO A 304 -7.31 -30.56 -11.42
CA PRO A 304 -6.40 -31.33 -10.56
C PRO A 304 -4.91 -31.16 -10.89
N ASP A 305 -4.59 -30.75 -12.12
CA ASP A 305 -3.21 -30.60 -12.61
C ASP A 305 -2.60 -29.26 -12.23
N ARG A 306 -3.43 -28.29 -11.86
CA ARG A 306 -2.98 -26.94 -11.55
C ARG A 306 -2.02 -26.90 -10.37
N PHE A 307 -1.10 -25.96 -10.40
CA PHE A 307 -0.07 -25.82 -9.40
C PHE A 307 -0.50 -24.96 -8.21
N ASN A 308 -0.31 -25.49 -7.00
CA ASN A 308 -0.46 -24.73 -5.77
C ASN A 308 0.75 -23.81 -5.53
N TYR A 309 0.59 -22.54 -5.83
CA TYR A 309 1.62 -21.51 -5.62
C TYR A 309 1.57 -20.89 -4.21
N ALA A 310 0.48 -21.03 -3.50
CA ALA A 310 0.21 -20.32 -2.24
C ALA A 310 1.27 -20.57 -1.14
N PRO A 311 1.74 -21.81 -0.90
CA PRO A 311 2.74 -22.05 0.15
C PRO A 311 4.08 -21.33 -0.03
N TYR A 312 4.34 -20.78 -1.20
CA TYR A 312 5.56 -20.02 -1.46
C TYR A 312 5.46 -18.56 -1.01
N ASN A 313 4.26 -18.04 -0.76
CA ASN A 313 4.02 -16.65 -0.37
C ASN A 313 4.31 -16.42 1.12
N TYR A 314 4.25 -15.15 1.54
CA TYR A 314 4.30 -14.75 2.94
C TYR A 314 2.93 -14.25 3.40
N LEU A 315 2.55 -14.60 4.64
CA LEU A 315 1.50 -13.93 5.41
C LEU A 315 2.04 -12.64 6.05
N LEU A 316 3.29 -12.69 6.52
CA LEU A 316 4.00 -11.56 7.12
C LEU A 316 5.33 -11.40 6.42
N THR A 317 5.55 -10.22 5.85
CA THR A 317 6.79 -9.89 5.14
C THR A 317 7.93 -9.63 6.12
N PRO A 318 9.12 -10.24 5.96
CA PRO A 318 10.26 -9.96 6.81
C PRO A 318 10.80 -8.55 6.57
N SER A 319 11.17 -7.87 7.64
CA SER A 319 11.70 -6.52 7.58
C SER A 319 12.74 -6.25 8.66
N THR A 320 13.90 -5.73 8.29
CA THR A 320 14.91 -5.21 9.23
C THR A 320 15.08 -3.72 9.02
N ARG A 321 15.05 -2.95 10.10
CA ARG A 321 15.22 -1.48 10.06
C ARG A 321 16.31 -1.04 11.04
N LYS A 322 17.17 -0.15 10.59
CA LYS A 322 18.24 0.47 11.40
C LYS A 322 18.11 1.96 11.27
N SER A 323 17.91 2.64 12.39
CA SER A 323 17.65 4.07 12.37
C SER A 323 18.54 4.83 13.33
N MET A 324 18.88 6.04 12.95
CA MET A 324 19.55 7.02 13.80
C MET A 324 18.86 8.37 13.63
N PHE A 325 18.54 9.01 14.73
CA PHE A 325 17.96 10.34 14.76
C PHE A 325 18.76 11.21 15.72
N ALA A 326 18.99 12.45 15.31
CA ALA A 326 19.59 13.44 16.16
C ALA A 326 18.82 14.77 16.04
N ARG A 327 18.62 15.44 17.16
CA ARG A 327 18.10 16.78 17.25
C ARG A 327 18.97 17.61 18.19
N MET A 328 19.33 18.81 17.77
CA MET A 328 20.03 19.79 18.56
C MET A 328 19.29 21.11 18.49
N SER A 329 19.17 21.81 19.59
CA SER A 329 18.67 23.19 19.64
C SER A 329 19.62 24.05 20.42
N TYR A 330 19.74 25.33 20.00
CA TYR A 330 20.59 26.31 20.63
C TYR A 330 19.91 27.69 20.65
N ASP A 331 19.75 28.27 21.82
CA ASP A 331 19.19 29.60 22.00
C ASP A 331 20.28 30.67 21.72
N LEU A 332 20.16 31.25 20.48
CA LEU A 332 21.06 32.32 20.03
C LEU A 332 20.86 33.61 20.82
N ALA A 333 19.60 33.87 21.20
CA ALA A 333 19.16 34.97 22.05
C ALA A 333 17.92 34.52 22.82
N ASP A 334 17.45 35.29 23.81
CA ASP A 334 16.26 34.97 24.60
C ASP A 334 14.99 34.75 23.76
N ASN A 335 14.96 35.26 22.55
CA ASN A 335 13.81 35.21 21.64
C ASN A 335 14.16 34.60 20.27
N VAL A 336 15.31 33.97 20.08
CA VAL A 336 15.73 33.34 18.84
C VAL A 336 16.44 32.02 19.12
N SER A 337 15.90 30.92 18.56
CA SER A 337 16.48 29.59 18.70
C SER A 337 16.82 29.01 17.32
N LEU A 338 17.97 28.38 17.21
CA LEU A 338 18.39 27.55 16.10
C LEU A 338 18.14 26.09 16.45
N TYR A 339 17.62 25.30 15.50
CA TYR A 339 17.59 23.85 15.65
C TYR A 339 18.07 23.14 14.39
N VAL A 340 18.63 21.96 14.61
CA VAL A 340 19.05 21.05 13.55
C VAL A 340 18.50 19.66 13.86
N LYS A 341 17.91 19.00 12.86
CA LYS A 341 17.43 17.62 12.95
C LYS A 341 18.02 16.81 11.81
N GLY A 342 18.36 15.56 12.09
CA GLY A 342 18.78 14.60 11.08
C GLY A 342 18.22 13.22 11.40
N LEU A 343 17.80 12.49 10.36
CA LEU A 343 17.38 11.09 10.45
C LEU A 343 18.03 10.30 9.33
N PHE A 344 18.50 9.12 9.67
CA PHE A 344 18.87 8.07 8.74
C PHE A 344 18.08 6.82 9.09
N ASN A 345 17.49 6.18 8.08
CA ASN A 345 16.85 4.88 8.20
C ASN A 345 17.29 4.00 7.03
N ASN A 346 17.71 2.77 7.32
CA ASN A 346 17.89 1.72 6.32
C ASN A 346 16.86 0.62 6.60
N ARG A 347 16.01 0.32 5.59
CA ARG A 347 15.03 -0.76 5.62
C ARG A 347 15.41 -1.83 4.62
N GLN A 348 15.53 -3.08 5.10
CA GLN A 348 15.70 -4.26 4.28
C GLN A 348 14.49 -5.15 4.44
N SER A 349 13.91 -5.60 3.34
CA SER A 349 12.71 -6.43 3.30
C SER A 349 12.73 -7.35 2.09
N SER A 350 11.96 -8.40 2.09
CA SER A 350 11.91 -9.37 1.00
C SER A 350 10.50 -9.88 0.79
N ASN A 351 10.05 -9.93 -0.47
CA ASN A 351 8.89 -10.70 -0.88
C ASN A 351 9.32 -11.98 -1.57
N ARG A 352 8.41 -12.96 -1.58
CA ARG A 352 8.64 -14.25 -2.19
C ARG A 352 7.42 -14.69 -2.98
N ALA A 353 7.64 -15.31 -4.14
CA ALA A 353 6.62 -15.96 -4.95
C ALA A 353 7.08 -17.36 -5.37
N ALA A 354 6.15 -18.18 -5.83
CA ALA A 354 6.45 -19.48 -6.40
C ALA A 354 7.51 -19.38 -7.51
N PRO A 355 8.23 -20.46 -7.82
CA PRO A 355 9.17 -20.50 -8.93
C PRO A 355 8.55 -19.95 -10.22
N GLU A 356 9.31 -19.21 -10.98
CA GLU A 356 8.84 -18.55 -12.21
C GLU A 356 8.34 -19.60 -13.21
N PRO A 357 7.11 -19.51 -13.75
CA PRO A 357 6.68 -20.35 -14.85
C PRO A 357 7.16 -19.76 -16.18
N ILE A 358 7.60 -20.60 -17.09
CA ILE A 358 7.88 -20.22 -18.46
C ILE A 358 6.56 -20.34 -19.24
N PHE A 359 6.18 -19.26 -19.94
CA PHE A 359 5.07 -19.24 -20.91
C PHE A 359 5.62 -18.81 -22.25
N VAL A 360 5.36 -19.58 -23.29
CA VAL A 360 5.77 -19.27 -24.66
C VAL A 360 4.64 -19.55 -25.64
N GLY A 361 4.55 -18.76 -26.69
CA GLY A 361 3.53 -18.84 -27.73
C GLY A 361 2.52 -17.70 -27.69
N PRO A 362 1.66 -17.53 -28.70
CA PRO A 362 0.79 -16.37 -28.89
C PRO A 362 -0.22 -16.14 -27.77
N SER A 363 -0.52 -17.14 -26.96
CA SER A 363 -1.35 -17.02 -25.75
C SER A 363 -0.52 -16.92 -24.47
N ALA A 364 0.79 -16.62 -24.53
CA ALA A 364 1.57 -16.30 -23.32
C ALA A 364 1.11 -14.99 -22.69
N GLY A 365 0.52 -14.07 -23.45
CA GLY A 365 -0.12 -12.86 -22.96
C GLY A 365 0.85 -11.76 -22.50
N THR A 366 2.10 -11.81 -22.95
CA THR A 366 3.17 -10.88 -22.55
C THR A 366 3.28 -9.66 -23.47
N GLY A 367 2.77 -9.74 -24.69
CA GLY A 367 2.94 -8.72 -25.74
C GLY A 367 4.39 -8.51 -26.18
N GLY A 368 5.27 -9.42 -25.83
CA GLY A 368 6.70 -9.34 -26.08
C GLY A 368 7.25 -10.58 -26.78
N ILE A 369 8.53 -10.83 -26.59
CA ILE A 369 9.27 -11.95 -27.24
C ILE A 369 8.59 -13.30 -26.96
N ALA A 370 8.07 -13.53 -25.76
CA ALA A 370 7.46 -14.79 -25.35
C ALA A 370 6.31 -15.21 -26.26
N ASP A 371 5.52 -14.23 -26.74
CA ASP A 371 4.33 -14.50 -27.59
C ASP A 371 4.71 -14.96 -29.01
N THR A 372 5.96 -14.77 -29.41
CA THR A 372 6.48 -15.08 -30.74
C THR A 372 7.40 -16.30 -30.79
N ILE A 373 7.63 -16.94 -29.61
CA ILE A 373 8.54 -18.08 -29.54
C ILE A 373 7.90 -19.31 -30.16
N SER A 374 8.57 -19.88 -31.16
CA SER A 374 8.30 -21.20 -31.72
C SER A 374 9.28 -22.23 -31.18
N VAL A 375 8.90 -23.50 -31.18
CA VAL A 375 9.75 -24.61 -30.74
C VAL A 375 10.10 -25.50 -31.89
N SER A 376 11.41 -25.64 -32.19
CA SER A 376 11.87 -26.43 -33.36
C SER A 376 11.61 -27.92 -33.19
N ALA A 377 11.24 -28.60 -34.28
CA ALA A 377 11.21 -30.05 -34.35
C ALA A 377 12.60 -30.69 -34.12
N LEU A 378 13.67 -29.92 -34.38
CA LEU A 378 15.04 -30.37 -34.16
C LEU A 378 15.48 -30.25 -32.69
N ASN A 379 14.73 -29.57 -31.82
CA ASN A 379 15.00 -29.56 -30.40
C ASN A 379 14.93 -31.00 -29.84
N PRO A 380 16.00 -31.52 -29.25
CA PRO A 380 16.09 -32.93 -28.84
C PRO A 380 15.05 -33.35 -27.79
N TYR A 381 14.38 -32.41 -27.20
CA TYR A 381 13.34 -32.62 -26.19
C TYR A 381 11.91 -32.50 -26.73
N ASN A 382 11.73 -32.01 -27.96
CA ASN A 382 10.40 -31.90 -28.58
C ASN A 382 9.86 -33.30 -28.96
N PRO A 383 8.83 -33.81 -28.27
CA PRO A 383 8.34 -35.15 -28.47
C PRO A 383 7.34 -35.26 -29.65
N PHE A 384 6.88 -34.11 -30.17
CA PHE A 384 5.82 -34.10 -31.19
C PHE A 384 6.35 -34.31 -32.61
N GLY A 385 7.65 -34.10 -32.80
CA GLY A 385 8.31 -34.34 -34.10
C GLY A 385 7.93 -33.35 -35.23
N ILE A 386 7.27 -32.27 -34.85
CA ILE A 386 6.89 -31.14 -35.74
C ILE A 386 7.40 -29.85 -35.15
N ASP A 387 7.59 -28.82 -35.99
CA ASP A 387 7.78 -27.47 -35.49
C ASP A 387 6.50 -26.99 -34.83
N LEU A 388 6.60 -26.51 -33.58
CA LEU A 388 5.52 -25.80 -32.91
C LEU A 388 5.69 -24.31 -33.22
N ASP A 389 4.97 -23.89 -34.25
CA ASP A 389 5.09 -22.55 -34.82
C ASP A 389 4.04 -21.62 -34.21
N ALA A 390 4.51 -20.56 -33.58
CA ALA A 390 3.68 -19.57 -32.89
C ALA A 390 2.67 -18.88 -33.83
N ASP A 391 2.95 -18.80 -35.11
CA ASP A 391 2.06 -18.18 -36.11
C ASP A 391 0.98 -19.13 -36.64
N SER A 392 1.06 -20.43 -36.34
CA SER A 392 0.22 -21.37 -37.08
C SER A 392 -0.37 -22.56 -36.31
N ASN A 393 0.28 -23.16 -35.35
CA ASN A 393 -0.16 -24.47 -34.87
C ASN A 393 -0.10 -24.70 -33.35
N PHE A 394 0.20 -23.72 -32.51
CA PHE A 394 0.02 -23.82 -31.08
C PHE A 394 -0.41 -22.49 -30.45
N ALA A 395 -1.04 -22.56 -29.26
CA ALA A 395 -1.48 -21.41 -28.53
C ALA A 395 -0.50 -21.06 -27.43
N VAL A 396 -0.16 -22.02 -26.55
CA VAL A 396 0.76 -21.80 -25.44
C VAL A 396 1.42 -23.09 -25.00
N ILE A 397 2.69 -23.02 -24.65
CA ILE A 397 3.41 -24.03 -23.90
C ILE A 397 3.86 -23.40 -22.60
N THR A 398 3.57 -24.09 -21.48
CA THR A 398 4.01 -23.62 -20.17
C THR A 398 4.76 -24.71 -19.43
N ARG A 399 5.74 -24.32 -18.64
CA ARG A 399 6.38 -25.18 -17.64
C ARG A 399 6.83 -24.36 -16.45
N ARG A 400 6.62 -24.88 -15.23
CA ARG A 400 7.17 -24.30 -13.99
C ARG A 400 8.34 -25.16 -13.47
N PRO A 401 9.59 -24.76 -13.73
CA PRO A 401 10.76 -25.47 -13.24
C PRO A 401 10.99 -25.17 -11.75
N ILE A 402 10.38 -25.99 -10.88
CA ILE A 402 10.46 -25.83 -9.42
C ILE A 402 11.88 -26.00 -8.88
N GLU A 403 12.75 -26.67 -9.63
CA GLU A 403 14.17 -26.89 -9.35
C GLU A 403 15.00 -25.59 -9.34
N VAL A 404 14.53 -24.53 -9.95
CA VAL A 404 15.19 -23.21 -9.93
C VAL A 404 15.01 -22.51 -8.59
N GLY A 405 13.97 -22.87 -7.85
CA GLY A 405 13.60 -22.26 -6.57
C GLY A 405 12.66 -21.06 -6.69
N PRO A 406 12.17 -20.57 -5.57
CA PRO A 406 11.20 -19.48 -5.54
C PRO A 406 11.82 -18.17 -6.04
N ARG A 407 10.98 -17.32 -6.62
CA ARG A 407 11.33 -15.93 -6.90
C ARG A 407 11.45 -15.14 -5.61
N THR A 408 12.46 -14.28 -5.50
CA THR A 408 12.60 -13.35 -4.38
C THR A 408 12.79 -11.93 -4.89
N PHE A 409 12.22 -10.99 -4.15
CA PHE A 409 12.25 -9.55 -4.43
C PHE A 409 12.81 -8.86 -3.19
N ASP A 410 14.13 -8.73 -3.13
CA ASP A 410 14.83 -8.16 -1.99
C ASP A 410 14.92 -6.64 -2.15
N GLN A 411 14.39 -5.91 -1.18
CA GLN A 411 14.42 -4.46 -1.12
C GLN A 411 15.47 -3.98 -0.12
N ASP A 412 16.27 -2.98 -0.52
CA ASP A 412 17.19 -2.23 0.34
C ASP A 412 16.91 -0.74 0.13
N VAL A 413 16.36 -0.10 1.17
CA VAL A 413 15.83 1.27 1.11
C VAL A 413 16.52 2.14 2.12
N ASP A 414 17.24 3.15 1.67
CA ASP A 414 17.86 4.19 2.48
C ASP A 414 17.02 5.47 2.48
N THR A 415 16.73 5.99 3.66
CA THR A 415 16.06 7.28 3.84
C THR A 415 16.93 8.23 4.63
N TRP A 416 17.18 9.40 4.05
CA TRP A 416 17.89 10.51 4.69
C TRP A 416 16.98 11.71 4.84
N TYR A 417 17.02 12.32 6.01
CA TYR A 417 16.33 13.57 6.28
C TYR A 417 17.25 14.50 7.06
N ALA A 418 17.31 15.75 6.64
CA ALA A 418 17.98 16.82 7.36
C ALA A 418 17.10 18.06 7.36
N ASN A 419 16.96 18.72 8.51
CA ASN A 419 16.25 19.98 8.64
C ASN A 419 17.04 20.92 9.55
N ILE A 420 17.22 22.12 9.09
CA ILE A 420 17.75 23.25 9.88
C ILE A 420 16.71 24.34 9.94
N GLY A 421 16.43 24.86 11.10
CA GLY A 421 15.45 25.91 11.28
C GLY A 421 15.83 26.93 12.31
N LEU A 422 15.36 28.14 12.08
CA LEU A 422 15.39 29.26 13.04
C LEU A 422 13.95 29.52 13.46
N THR A 423 13.74 29.70 14.73
CA THR A 423 12.48 30.14 15.30
C THR A 423 12.70 31.37 16.17
N GLY A 424 11.73 32.24 16.22
CA GLY A 424 11.87 33.41 17.05
C GLY A 424 10.56 34.11 17.32
N SER A 425 10.62 35.09 18.25
CA SER A 425 9.48 35.95 18.55
C SER A 425 9.92 37.41 18.64
N PHE A 426 9.00 38.32 18.35
CA PHE A 426 9.21 39.76 18.50
C PHE A 426 7.90 40.47 18.84
N GLY A 427 8.03 41.70 19.35
CA GLY A 427 6.89 42.55 19.73
C GLY A 427 6.80 42.75 21.24
N SER A 428 6.33 43.93 21.65
CA SER A 428 6.17 44.29 23.05
C SER A 428 4.71 44.25 23.55
N ASN A 429 3.77 44.67 22.69
CA ASN A 429 2.35 44.73 23.02
C ASN A 429 1.54 43.63 22.31
N ARG A 430 2.10 43.01 21.27
CA ARG A 430 1.56 41.88 20.52
C ARG A 430 2.72 40.95 20.24
N THR A 431 2.50 39.66 20.39
CA THR A 431 3.52 38.64 20.13
C THR A 431 3.41 38.16 18.71
N PHE A 432 4.51 38.28 17.97
CA PHE A 432 4.68 37.70 16.66
C PHE A 432 5.71 36.59 16.74
N ASN A 433 5.35 35.40 16.30
CA ASN A 433 6.26 34.27 16.18
C ASN A 433 6.62 34.09 14.70
N TRP A 434 7.85 33.70 14.45
CA TRP A 434 8.31 33.43 13.09
C TRP A 434 9.17 32.18 13.06
N ASP A 435 9.15 31.49 11.95
CA ASP A 435 10.08 30.41 11.66
C ASP A 435 10.60 30.47 10.24
N LEU A 436 11.82 29.98 10.07
CA LEU A 436 12.48 29.79 8.79
C LEU A 436 13.04 28.38 8.76
N ASN A 437 12.68 27.60 7.75
CA ASN A 437 13.10 26.20 7.62
C ASN A 437 13.77 25.94 6.29
N PHE A 438 14.82 25.13 6.33
CA PHE A 438 15.33 24.42 5.18
C PHE A 438 15.34 22.93 5.50
N ALA A 439 14.68 22.13 4.67
CA ALA A 439 14.66 20.68 4.79
C ALA A 439 15.09 20.03 3.47
N SER A 440 15.80 18.92 3.58
CA SER A 440 16.15 18.06 2.46
C SER A 440 15.98 16.62 2.90
N SER A 441 15.23 15.86 2.11
CA SER A 441 15.02 14.44 2.33
C SER A 441 15.19 13.66 1.04
N GLU A 442 15.67 12.44 1.18
CA GLU A 442 15.91 11.52 0.07
C GLU A 442 15.53 10.12 0.50
N ASN A 443 14.76 9.42 -0.34
CA ASN A 443 14.48 8.01 -0.20
C ASN A 443 14.99 7.31 -1.47
N SER A 444 15.85 6.34 -1.31
CA SER A 444 16.42 5.56 -2.42
C SER A 444 16.25 4.07 -2.18
N ALA A 445 15.75 3.37 -3.17
CA ALA A 445 15.48 1.96 -3.12
C ALA A 445 16.26 1.19 -4.18
N ARG A 446 16.71 0.01 -3.82
CA ARG A 446 17.27 -0.98 -4.72
C ARG A 446 16.51 -2.28 -4.54
N GLN A 447 15.87 -2.76 -5.60
CA GLN A 447 15.26 -4.08 -5.64
C GLN A 447 16.17 -5.05 -6.39
N THR A 448 16.39 -6.23 -5.80
CA THR A 448 17.07 -7.35 -6.44
C THR A 448 16.06 -8.45 -6.64
N PHE A 449 15.67 -8.68 -7.89
CA PHE A 449 14.82 -9.80 -8.29
C PHE A 449 15.69 -11.01 -8.67
N ARG A 450 15.44 -12.17 -8.06
CA ARG A 450 16.20 -13.40 -8.29
C ARG A 450 15.31 -14.50 -8.83
N ASN A 451 15.92 -15.38 -9.60
CA ASN A 451 15.31 -16.58 -10.21
C ASN A 451 14.25 -16.24 -11.26
N GLY A 452 14.37 -15.09 -11.94
CA GLY A 452 13.68 -14.80 -13.20
C GLY A 452 14.44 -15.37 -14.40
N TYR A 453 13.89 -15.19 -15.58
CA TYR A 453 14.46 -15.72 -16.83
C TYR A 453 14.69 -14.62 -17.88
N ASN A 454 15.70 -14.86 -18.73
CA ASN A 454 15.90 -14.13 -19.97
C ASN A 454 15.13 -14.85 -21.10
N ILE A 455 14.08 -14.21 -21.58
CA ILE A 455 13.17 -14.81 -22.58
C ILE A 455 13.81 -14.94 -23.97
N ALA A 456 14.74 -14.03 -24.35
CA ALA A 456 15.48 -14.13 -25.59
C ALA A 456 16.43 -15.34 -25.59
N LYS A 457 17.04 -15.68 -24.43
CA LYS A 457 17.82 -16.90 -24.27
C LYS A 457 16.93 -18.17 -24.32
N ILE A 458 15.72 -18.11 -23.79
CA ILE A 458 14.73 -19.19 -23.91
C ILE A 458 14.38 -19.40 -25.38
N GLN A 459 14.16 -18.34 -26.15
CA GLN A 459 13.89 -18.41 -27.58
C GLN A 459 15.01 -19.15 -28.34
N LEU A 460 16.27 -18.78 -28.08
CA LEU A 460 17.43 -19.46 -28.70
C LEU A 460 17.51 -20.94 -28.32
N ALA A 461 17.27 -21.26 -27.04
CA ALA A 461 17.38 -22.62 -26.53
C ALA A 461 16.22 -23.54 -26.98
N LEU A 462 15.09 -23.00 -27.39
CA LEU A 462 13.95 -23.73 -27.95
C LEU A 462 13.99 -23.85 -29.47
N GLY A 463 14.82 -23.04 -30.14
CA GLY A 463 15.04 -23.05 -31.58
C GLY A 463 15.88 -24.21 -32.10
N ASP A 464 16.49 -24.02 -33.27
CA ASP A 464 17.39 -25.01 -33.87
C ASP A 464 18.66 -25.23 -33.00
N PRO A 465 18.94 -26.46 -32.56
CA PRO A 465 20.15 -26.76 -31.76
C PRO A 465 21.47 -26.37 -32.45
N ALA A 466 21.52 -26.34 -33.77
CA ALA A 466 22.70 -25.91 -34.50
C ALA A 466 22.97 -24.41 -34.34
N VAL A 467 21.91 -23.60 -34.21
CA VAL A 467 22.02 -22.16 -33.91
C VAL A 467 22.44 -21.97 -32.46
N CYS A 468 21.84 -22.70 -31.52
CA CYS A 468 22.19 -22.68 -30.11
C CYS A 468 23.67 -23.08 -29.89
N ALA A 469 24.17 -24.10 -30.57
CA ALA A 469 25.53 -24.59 -30.38
C ALA A 469 26.65 -23.59 -30.70
N VAL A 470 26.38 -22.54 -31.48
CA VAL A 470 27.36 -21.50 -31.79
C VAL A 470 27.29 -20.30 -30.87
N VAL A 471 26.28 -20.26 -29.97
CA VAL A 471 26.11 -19.21 -28.96
C VAL A 471 26.74 -19.64 -27.64
N PRO A 472 27.67 -18.86 -27.06
CA PRO A 472 28.35 -19.26 -25.82
C PRO A 472 27.38 -19.60 -24.68
N GLY A 473 27.51 -20.78 -24.10
CA GLY A 473 26.71 -21.25 -22.97
C GLY A 473 25.30 -21.70 -23.33
N CYS A 474 24.85 -21.56 -24.59
CA CYS A 474 23.53 -22.03 -24.99
C CYS A 474 23.48 -23.55 -24.98
N VAL A 475 22.45 -24.09 -24.36
CA VAL A 475 22.06 -25.49 -24.38
C VAL A 475 20.58 -25.62 -24.72
N PRO A 476 20.16 -26.63 -25.50
CA PRO A 476 18.75 -26.84 -25.78
C PRO A 476 17.92 -26.96 -24.50
N LEU A 477 16.79 -26.29 -24.45
CA LEU A 477 15.92 -26.26 -23.26
C LEU A 477 14.82 -27.33 -23.35
N ASP A 478 14.61 -28.03 -22.24
CA ASP A 478 13.62 -29.08 -22.11
C ASP A 478 12.32 -28.59 -21.46
N LEU A 479 11.37 -28.10 -22.24
CA LEU A 479 10.03 -27.74 -21.72
C LEU A 479 9.11 -28.96 -21.54
N PHE A 480 9.48 -30.15 -22.04
CA PHE A 480 8.61 -31.31 -22.19
C PHE A 480 8.88 -32.42 -21.15
N GLY A 481 9.94 -32.30 -20.34
CA GLY A 481 10.37 -33.38 -19.46
C GLY A 481 9.63 -33.48 -18.12
N GLY A 482 8.84 -32.49 -17.77
CA GLY A 482 8.14 -32.48 -16.50
C GLY A 482 9.07 -32.54 -15.27
N GLN A 483 8.50 -32.87 -14.09
CA GLN A 483 9.29 -33.07 -12.85
C GLN A 483 10.24 -34.28 -12.88
N ALA A 484 9.88 -35.31 -13.63
CA ALA A 484 10.72 -36.52 -13.71
C ALA A 484 12.01 -36.29 -14.51
N ARG A 485 12.08 -35.27 -15.32
CA ARG A 485 13.26 -34.79 -16.04
C ARG A 485 13.45 -33.27 -15.79
N PRO A 486 13.99 -32.91 -14.62
CA PRO A 486 14.21 -31.53 -14.25
C PRO A 486 15.24 -30.85 -15.18
N PHE A 487 15.22 -29.52 -15.21
CA PHE A 487 16.27 -28.78 -15.91
C PHE A 487 17.64 -29.12 -15.36
N THR A 488 18.60 -29.32 -16.25
CA THR A 488 19.99 -29.46 -15.86
C THR A 488 20.54 -28.12 -15.33
N GLN A 489 21.63 -28.16 -14.56
CA GLN A 489 22.26 -26.95 -14.06
C GLN A 489 22.68 -26.01 -15.21
N ASP A 490 23.17 -26.57 -16.35
CA ASP A 490 23.56 -25.78 -17.52
C ASP A 490 22.37 -25.07 -18.16
N MET A 491 21.19 -25.70 -18.23
CA MET A 491 19.94 -25.06 -18.68
C MET A 491 19.57 -23.90 -17.75
N ILE A 492 19.59 -24.14 -16.43
CA ILE A 492 19.28 -23.13 -15.42
C ILE A 492 20.24 -21.95 -15.52
N ASP A 493 21.54 -22.22 -15.57
CA ASP A 493 22.57 -21.17 -15.58
C ASP A 493 22.53 -20.34 -16.88
N TYR A 494 22.04 -20.94 -17.98
CA TYR A 494 21.88 -20.23 -19.23
C TYR A 494 20.71 -19.23 -19.22
N ILE A 495 19.57 -19.63 -18.70
CA ILE A 495 18.34 -18.80 -18.79
C ILE A 495 18.10 -17.92 -17.56
N ARG A 496 18.57 -18.34 -16.37
CA ARG A 496 18.30 -17.66 -15.10
C ARG A 496 18.95 -16.28 -15.06
N THR A 497 18.23 -15.31 -14.48
CA THR A 497 18.71 -13.95 -14.28
C THR A 497 18.60 -13.51 -12.83
N THR A 498 19.40 -12.51 -12.48
CA THR A 498 19.23 -11.65 -11.32
C THR A 498 19.16 -10.23 -11.85
N GLN A 499 18.04 -9.57 -11.61
CA GLN A 499 17.75 -8.24 -12.11
C GLN A 499 17.81 -7.23 -10.95
N ILE A 500 18.23 -6.02 -11.26
CA ILE A 500 18.39 -4.96 -10.25
C ILE A 500 17.73 -3.69 -10.76
N ASP A 501 16.62 -3.33 -10.11
CA ASP A 501 16.00 -2.04 -10.31
C ASP A 501 16.46 -1.07 -9.22
N SER A 502 16.59 0.18 -9.55
CA SER A 502 16.90 1.25 -8.60
C SER A 502 15.97 2.44 -8.79
N SER A 503 15.56 3.02 -7.69
CA SER A 503 14.72 4.21 -7.70
C SER A 503 15.13 5.19 -6.60
N LYS A 504 14.78 6.45 -6.80
CA LYS A 504 15.17 7.53 -5.90
C LYS A 504 14.15 8.65 -5.97
N GLN A 505 13.76 9.15 -4.81
CA GLN A 505 12.97 10.36 -4.67
C GLN A 505 13.66 11.32 -3.71
N LYS A 506 13.65 12.59 -4.06
CA LYS A 506 14.23 13.66 -3.26
C LYS A 506 13.26 14.81 -3.16
N LEU A 507 13.13 15.35 -1.95
CA LEU A 507 12.37 16.54 -1.64
C LEU A 507 13.29 17.58 -0.97
N GLN A 508 13.33 18.77 -1.52
CA GLN A 508 13.94 19.93 -0.89
C GLN A 508 12.87 20.99 -0.64
N LEU A 509 12.91 21.60 0.53
CA LEU A 509 11.91 22.55 0.98
C LEU A 509 12.57 23.73 1.68
N ILE A 510 12.12 24.94 1.35
CA ILE A 510 12.40 26.18 2.11
C ILE A 510 11.05 26.78 2.48
N SER A 511 10.84 27.11 3.74
CA SER A 511 9.64 27.80 4.21
C SER A 511 9.94 28.93 5.16
N ALA A 512 9.13 29.97 5.12
CA ALA A 512 9.16 31.09 6.02
C ALA A 512 7.73 31.42 6.47
N ASN A 513 7.52 31.51 7.78
CA ASN A 513 6.21 31.72 8.38
C ASN A 513 6.26 32.83 9.43
N ILE A 514 5.17 33.57 9.54
CA ILE A 514 4.93 34.54 10.63
C ILE A 514 3.51 34.31 11.13
N THR A 515 3.38 34.16 12.44
CA THR A 515 2.09 34.05 13.13
C THR A 515 2.00 35.09 14.25
N GLY A 516 0.81 35.51 14.59
CA GLY A 516 0.67 36.44 15.72
C GLY A 516 -0.71 37.07 15.85
N ASP A 517 -0.75 38.07 16.71
CA ASP A 517 -1.95 38.79 17.09
C ASP A 517 -2.18 39.98 16.17
N LEU A 518 -3.40 40.12 15.60
CA LEU A 518 -3.78 41.25 14.73
C LEU A 518 -4.31 42.43 15.54
N PHE A 519 -5.48 42.25 16.12
CA PHE A 519 -6.19 43.28 16.89
C PHE A 519 -7.12 42.64 17.93
N PRO A 520 -7.39 43.32 19.04
CA PRO A 520 -8.30 42.78 20.04
C PRO A 520 -9.77 42.87 19.55
N ILE A 521 -10.54 41.83 19.90
CA ILE A 521 -12.00 41.74 19.73
C ILE A 521 -12.57 41.41 21.10
N GLY A 522 -13.10 42.41 21.82
CA GLY A 522 -13.45 42.24 23.23
C GLY A 522 -12.23 41.94 24.08
N ASP A 523 -12.32 40.87 24.88
CA ASP A 523 -11.23 40.37 25.73
C ASP A 523 -10.32 39.34 25.01
N ARG A 524 -10.59 39.01 23.75
CA ARG A 524 -9.84 38.06 22.93
C ARG A 524 -9.15 38.77 21.77
N THR A 525 -8.23 38.12 21.11
CA THR A 525 -7.42 38.68 20.03
C THR A 525 -7.64 37.91 18.74
N ALA A 526 -7.83 38.64 17.62
CA ALA A 526 -7.80 38.06 16.30
C ALA A 526 -6.36 37.60 15.97
N GLY A 527 -6.21 36.39 15.48
CA GLY A 527 -4.91 35.79 15.09
C GLY A 527 -4.75 35.70 13.59
N PHE A 528 -3.50 35.62 13.16
CA PHE A 528 -3.15 35.34 11.76
C PHE A 528 -1.91 34.46 11.65
N ALA A 529 -1.81 33.77 10.52
CA ALA A 529 -0.58 33.16 10.03
C ALA A 529 -0.43 33.48 8.54
N VAL A 530 0.79 33.84 8.13
CA VAL A 530 1.15 34.02 6.71
C VAL A 530 2.47 33.34 6.46
N GLY A 531 2.63 32.76 5.26
CA GLY A 531 3.89 32.11 4.94
C GLY A 531 4.09 31.93 3.44
N ALA A 532 5.33 31.62 3.11
CA ALA A 532 5.78 31.25 1.79
C ALA A 532 6.57 29.96 1.84
N GLU A 533 6.42 29.13 0.83
CA GLU A 533 7.12 27.86 0.70
C GLU A 533 7.57 27.65 -0.74
N HIS A 534 8.80 27.15 -0.89
CA HIS A 534 9.30 26.64 -2.15
C HIS A 534 9.72 25.18 -1.97
N ARG A 535 9.27 24.32 -2.89
CA ARG A 535 9.64 22.91 -2.90
C ARG A 535 10.16 22.48 -4.25
N LYS A 536 11.13 21.59 -4.24
CA LYS A 536 11.59 20.87 -5.41
C LYS A 536 11.48 19.37 -5.18
N TYR A 537 10.89 18.69 -6.14
CA TYR A 537 10.79 17.23 -6.20
C TYR A 537 11.65 16.73 -7.35
N ASP A 538 12.52 15.75 -7.08
CA ASP A 538 13.27 15.02 -8.09
C ASP A 538 12.95 13.53 -7.93
N GLY A 539 12.69 12.82 -9.03
CA GLY A 539 12.40 11.39 -9.07
C GLY A 539 13.16 10.69 -10.18
N GLU A 540 13.74 9.55 -9.84
CA GLU A 540 14.45 8.68 -10.77
C GLU A 540 14.00 7.22 -10.57
N PHE A 541 13.76 6.51 -11.66
CA PHE A 541 13.59 5.07 -11.70
C PHE A 541 14.41 4.51 -12.85
N LEU A 542 15.30 3.59 -12.53
CA LEU A 542 16.15 2.90 -13.49
C LEU A 542 15.91 1.39 -13.35
N PRO A 543 15.04 0.81 -14.19
CA PRO A 543 14.85 -0.64 -14.23
C PRO A 543 16.09 -1.35 -14.80
N ASP A 544 16.20 -2.64 -14.48
CA ASP A 544 17.24 -3.50 -15.06
C ASP A 544 17.22 -3.47 -16.58
N PRO A 545 18.36 -3.50 -17.26
CA PRO A 545 18.43 -3.51 -18.73
C PRO A 545 17.57 -4.58 -19.40
N LEU A 546 17.44 -5.76 -18.81
CA LEU A 546 16.57 -6.83 -19.35
C LEU A 546 15.10 -6.43 -19.35
N ARG A 547 14.67 -5.66 -18.34
CA ARG A 547 13.31 -5.12 -18.30
C ARG A 547 13.12 -4.02 -19.34
N GLN A 548 14.11 -3.17 -19.52
CA GLN A 548 14.05 -2.08 -20.51
C GLN A 548 14.02 -2.57 -21.95
N THR A 549 14.66 -3.70 -22.25
CA THR A 549 14.69 -4.30 -23.59
C THR A 549 13.55 -5.28 -23.86
N GLY A 550 12.76 -5.64 -22.85
CA GLY A 550 11.74 -6.68 -22.96
C GLY A 550 12.30 -8.11 -23.03
N GLU A 551 13.58 -8.28 -22.67
CA GLU A 551 14.21 -9.61 -22.59
C GLU A 551 13.97 -10.30 -21.25
N SER A 552 13.47 -9.59 -20.24
CA SER A 552 12.94 -10.22 -19.02
C SER A 552 11.64 -10.93 -19.31
N GLN A 553 11.46 -12.12 -18.77
CA GLN A 553 10.13 -12.75 -18.78
C GLN A 553 9.14 -12.00 -17.88
N ASP A 554 9.64 -11.30 -16.87
CA ASP A 554 8.85 -10.35 -16.08
C ASP A 554 8.53 -9.08 -16.86
N SER A 555 7.79 -8.19 -16.20
CA SER A 555 7.25 -6.99 -16.80
C SER A 555 8.32 -6.06 -17.39
N PHE A 556 8.02 -5.52 -18.56
CA PHE A 556 8.72 -4.36 -19.13
C PHE A 556 8.57 -3.14 -18.23
N ALA A 557 9.59 -2.31 -18.17
CA ALA A 557 9.53 -1.01 -17.52
C ALA A 557 10.47 -0.02 -18.21
N SER A 558 10.01 1.22 -18.36
CA SER A 558 10.83 2.30 -18.90
C SER A 558 11.52 3.09 -17.78
N PRO A 559 12.73 3.60 -18.01
CA PRO A 559 13.39 4.50 -17.07
C PRO A 559 12.62 5.83 -16.96
N VAL A 560 12.58 6.38 -15.76
CA VAL A 560 12.00 7.70 -15.45
C VAL A 560 13.07 8.56 -14.81
N SER A 561 13.21 9.81 -15.27
CA SER A 561 14.02 10.83 -14.60
C SER A 561 13.33 12.17 -14.82
N ALA A 562 12.73 12.70 -13.78
CA ALA A 562 11.92 13.91 -13.87
C ALA A 562 11.97 14.72 -12.57
N SER A 563 11.63 16.00 -12.68
CA SER A 563 11.53 16.91 -11.54
C SER A 563 10.45 17.97 -11.76
N TYR A 564 9.94 18.51 -10.66
CA TYR A 564 9.10 19.70 -10.70
C TYR A 564 9.34 20.59 -9.48
N ASP A 565 9.04 21.86 -9.65
CA ASP A 565 9.12 22.90 -8.63
C ASP A 565 7.74 23.39 -8.26
N VAL A 566 7.57 23.80 -6.99
CA VAL A 566 6.33 24.37 -6.45
C VAL A 566 6.64 25.62 -5.65
N ASN A 567 5.92 26.71 -5.93
CA ASN A 567 5.97 27.94 -5.15
C ASN A 567 4.60 28.19 -4.52
N GLU A 568 4.57 28.48 -3.24
CA GLU A 568 3.33 28.65 -2.51
C GLU A 568 3.32 29.87 -1.62
N LEU A 569 2.16 30.53 -1.54
CA LEU A 569 1.86 31.59 -0.60
C LEU A 569 0.55 31.27 0.11
N TYR A 570 0.48 31.46 1.41
CA TYR A 570 -0.72 31.21 2.17
C TYR A 570 -0.96 32.24 3.28
N ALA A 571 -2.22 32.37 3.64
CA ALA A 571 -2.67 33.17 4.77
C ALA A 571 -3.79 32.45 5.49
N GLU A 572 -3.76 32.50 6.81
CA GLU A 572 -4.80 31.99 7.71
C GLU A 572 -5.17 33.08 8.71
N PHE A 573 -6.46 33.18 9.06
CA PHE A 573 -7.00 34.13 10.00
C PHE A 573 -7.95 33.43 10.98
N SER A 574 -7.90 33.87 12.23
CA SER A 574 -8.83 33.47 13.29
C SER A 574 -9.44 34.68 13.93
N PHE A 575 -10.77 34.77 13.96
CA PHE A 575 -11.55 35.89 14.48
C PHE A 575 -12.48 35.40 15.59
N PRO A 576 -12.21 35.69 16.87
CA PRO A 576 -13.15 35.49 17.97
C PRO A 576 -14.23 36.56 17.96
N VAL A 577 -15.23 36.43 17.07
CA VAL A 577 -16.25 37.47 16.76
C VAL A 577 -17.14 37.72 17.95
N LEU A 578 -17.45 36.68 18.72
CA LEU A 578 -18.17 36.76 19.99
C LEU A 578 -17.40 35.94 21.03
N GLU A 579 -17.69 36.11 22.31
CA GLU A 579 -17.13 35.26 23.37
C GLU A 579 -17.41 33.78 23.10
N SER A 580 -18.54 33.49 22.45
CA SER A 580 -18.98 32.14 22.12
C SER A 580 -18.74 31.70 20.69
N LEU A 581 -18.21 32.57 19.81
CA LEU A 581 -18.11 32.28 18.38
C LEU A 581 -16.73 32.63 17.82
N ASP A 582 -16.01 31.62 17.37
CA ASP A 582 -14.77 31.73 16.60
C ASP A 582 -15.03 31.43 15.13
N LEU A 583 -14.55 32.28 14.24
CA LEU A 583 -14.51 32.07 12.81
C LEU A 583 -13.07 31.93 12.35
N SER A 584 -12.83 31.09 11.35
CA SER A 584 -11.53 31.00 10.68
C SER A 584 -11.67 31.06 9.17
N ALA A 585 -10.64 31.55 8.51
CA ALA A 585 -10.52 31.52 7.06
C ALA A 585 -9.06 31.28 6.67
N ALA A 586 -8.82 30.48 5.65
CA ALA A 586 -7.51 30.29 5.08
C ALA A 586 -7.57 30.27 3.55
N VAL A 587 -6.50 30.74 2.93
CA VAL A 587 -6.30 30.71 1.48
C VAL A 587 -4.87 30.34 1.17
N ARG A 588 -4.66 29.49 0.16
CA ARG A 588 -3.35 29.12 -0.37
C ARG A 588 -3.34 29.20 -1.88
N TRP A 589 -2.34 29.84 -2.41
CA TRP A 589 -1.99 29.84 -3.83
C TRP A 589 -0.74 28.99 -4.01
N SER A 590 -0.80 28.04 -4.95
CA SER A 590 0.25 27.09 -5.26
C SER A 590 0.52 27.12 -6.76
N ASP A 591 1.75 27.28 -7.18
CA ASP A 591 2.18 27.34 -8.58
C ASP A 591 3.17 26.20 -8.85
N TYR A 592 2.78 25.31 -9.74
CA TYR A 592 3.51 24.10 -10.13
C TYR A 592 4.10 24.27 -11.52
N SER A 593 5.35 23.86 -11.69
CA SER A 593 6.01 23.89 -13.01
C SER A 593 5.41 22.92 -14.02
N THR A 594 4.55 21.98 -13.61
CA THR A 594 3.94 20.96 -14.48
C THR A 594 2.60 21.39 -15.08
N PHE A 595 1.65 21.87 -14.27
CA PHE A 595 0.29 22.19 -14.72
C PHE A 595 -0.13 23.64 -14.45
N GLY A 596 0.71 24.47 -13.80
CA GLY A 596 0.42 25.87 -13.47
C GLY A 596 -0.13 26.01 -12.04
N SER A 597 -1.03 27.01 -11.82
CA SER A 597 -1.41 27.43 -10.49
C SER A 597 -2.81 26.99 -10.08
N GLU A 598 -2.95 26.60 -8.80
CA GLU A 598 -4.21 26.31 -8.12
C GLU A 598 -4.36 27.18 -6.87
N THR A 599 -5.61 27.48 -6.52
CA THR A 599 -5.94 28.23 -5.31
C THR A 599 -6.97 27.46 -4.50
N THR A 600 -6.65 27.23 -3.24
CA THR A 600 -7.52 26.53 -2.30
C THR A 600 -7.92 27.46 -1.15
N GLY A 601 -9.12 27.23 -0.62
CA GLY A 601 -9.67 27.99 0.49
C GLY A 601 -10.25 27.07 1.56
N LYS A 602 -10.27 27.57 2.80
CA LYS A 602 -10.95 26.93 3.92
C LYS A 602 -11.64 27.99 4.76
N ALA A 603 -12.85 27.67 5.22
CA ALA A 603 -13.58 28.47 6.19
C ALA A 603 -14.06 27.54 7.32
N GLY A 604 -14.03 28.05 8.55
CA GLY A 604 -14.46 27.27 9.69
C GLY A 604 -15.15 28.14 10.75
N PHE A 605 -15.92 27.48 11.60
CA PHE A 605 -16.51 28.10 12.78
C PHE A 605 -16.49 27.14 13.97
N ARG A 606 -16.44 27.72 15.18
CA ARG A 606 -16.71 27.06 16.44
C ARG A 606 -17.60 27.96 17.29
N TRP A 607 -18.81 27.47 17.57
CA TRP A 607 -19.79 28.17 18.39
C TRP A 607 -20.00 27.42 19.71
N GLN A 608 -19.62 28.05 20.79
CA GLN A 608 -19.71 27.51 22.15
C GLN A 608 -20.56 28.40 23.03
N PRO A 609 -21.91 28.33 22.93
CA PRO A 609 -22.82 29.19 23.71
C PRO A 609 -22.72 28.95 25.22
N VAL A 610 -22.35 27.74 25.62
CA VAL A 610 -22.12 27.33 27.03
C VAL A 610 -20.89 26.43 27.08
N ARG A 611 -20.20 26.37 28.21
CA ARG A 611 -19.00 25.54 28.38
C ARG A 611 -19.20 24.08 27.99
N ALA A 612 -20.39 23.55 28.32
CA ALA A 612 -20.72 22.15 28.08
C ALA A 612 -21.03 21.79 26.62
N PHE A 613 -21.17 22.76 25.71
CA PHE A 613 -21.63 22.47 24.34
C PHE A 613 -20.92 23.35 23.32
N ALA A 614 -20.34 22.74 22.31
CA ALA A 614 -19.79 23.40 21.16
C ALA A 614 -20.30 22.76 19.86
N LEU A 615 -20.67 23.63 18.91
CA LEU A 615 -20.92 23.27 17.51
C LEU A 615 -19.73 23.76 16.69
N ARG A 616 -19.17 22.92 15.86
CA ARG A 616 -18.07 23.26 14.97
C ARG A 616 -18.34 22.82 13.54
N GLY A 617 -17.68 23.44 12.58
CA GLY A 617 -17.77 23.01 11.20
C GLY A 617 -16.76 23.69 10.32
N THR A 618 -16.41 23.02 9.23
CA THR A 618 -15.46 23.49 8.21
C THR A 618 -16.00 23.22 6.82
N TYR A 619 -15.62 24.06 5.87
CA TYR A 619 -15.69 23.82 4.44
C TYR A 619 -14.33 24.12 3.84
N SER A 620 -13.82 23.24 3.01
CA SER A 620 -12.52 23.41 2.35
C SER A 620 -12.55 22.92 0.91
N THR A 621 -11.87 23.66 0.04
CA THR A 621 -11.47 23.16 -1.26
C THR A 621 -10.06 22.61 -1.19
N GLY A 622 -9.76 21.58 -1.95
CA GLY A 622 -8.46 20.95 -1.98
C GLY A 622 -8.04 20.53 -3.39
N PHE A 623 -6.79 20.16 -3.54
CA PHE A 623 -6.30 19.55 -4.76
C PHE A 623 -5.15 18.59 -4.48
N ARG A 624 -4.92 17.66 -5.42
CA ARG A 624 -3.72 16.83 -5.48
C ARG A 624 -3.07 16.97 -6.85
N ALA A 625 -1.81 17.35 -6.83
CA ALA A 625 -0.97 17.36 -8.03
C ALA A 625 -0.69 15.94 -8.51
N PRO A 626 -0.64 15.68 -9.82
CA PRO A 626 -0.10 14.44 -10.35
C PRO A 626 1.35 14.25 -9.87
N ASN A 627 1.69 13.05 -9.40
CA ASN A 627 3.07 12.73 -9.00
C ASN A 627 3.94 12.35 -10.20
N LEU A 628 5.25 12.21 -9.98
CA LEU A 628 6.21 11.93 -11.06
C LEU A 628 5.94 10.59 -11.74
N GLY A 629 5.51 9.57 -11.01
CA GLY A 629 5.15 8.27 -11.58
C GLY A 629 3.88 8.35 -12.43
N GLU A 630 2.90 9.12 -12.01
CA GLU A 630 1.65 9.34 -12.75
C GLU A 630 1.86 10.16 -14.03
N LEU A 631 2.83 11.07 -14.04
CA LEU A 631 3.14 11.87 -15.23
C LEU A 631 4.02 11.13 -16.24
N PHE A 632 5.01 10.37 -15.79
CA PHE A 632 6.11 9.90 -16.65
C PHE A 632 6.40 8.40 -16.55
N GLY A 633 5.78 7.69 -15.61
CA GLY A 633 5.99 6.26 -15.45
C GLY A 633 5.38 5.45 -16.59
N LEU A 634 6.03 4.35 -17.00
CA LEU A 634 5.47 3.35 -17.89
C LEU A 634 5.91 1.98 -17.42
N THR A 635 4.94 1.16 -17.03
CA THR A 635 5.17 -0.21 -16.57
C THR A 635 4.17 -1.16 -17.19
N GLN A 636 4.53 -2.43 -17.24
CA GLN A 636 3.58 -3.50 -17.50
C GLN A 636 3.07 -4.04 -16.17
N PHE A 637 1.79 -4.32 -16.13
CA PHE A 637 1.13 -4.94 -14.97
C PHE A 637 0.36 -6.17 -15.44
N GLY A 638 0.51 -7.29 -14.72
CA GLY A 638 -0.25 -8.50 -14.99
C GLY A 638 -1.69 -8.32 -14.54
N ALA A 639 -2.63 -8.41 -15.48
CA ALA A 639 -4.05 -8.40 -15.18
C ALA A 639 -4.67 -9.75 -15.53
N THR A 640 -5.70 -10.16 -14.78
CA THR A 640 -6.56 -11.25 -15.19
C THR A 640 -7.72 -10.63 -15.96
N LEU A 641 -7.75 -10.86 -17.27
CA LEU A 641 -8.79 -10.35 -18.17
C LEU A 641 -9.43 -11.50 -18.91
N THR A 642 -10.67 -11.83 -18.56
CA THR A 642 -11.47 -12.78 -19.31
C THR A 642 -12.07 -12.09 -20.52
N ASP A 643 -11.74 -12.59 -21.71
CA ASP A 643 -12.26 -12.09 -22.96
C ASP A 643 -13.71 -12.56 -23.17
N PRO A 644 -14.69 -11.65 -23.22
CA PRO A 644 -16.08 -12.03 -23.46
C PRO A 644 -16.32 -12.71 -24.81
N CYS A 645 -15.38 -12.57 -25.76
CA CYS A 645 -15.49 -13.16 -27.10
C CYS A 645 -15.14 -14.66 -27.17
N GLY A 646 -14.44 -15.17 -26.15
CA GLY A 646 -14.03 -16.58 -26.09
C GLY A 646 -13.66 -17.00 -24.69
N PRO A 647 -14.58 -16.95 -23.71
CA PRO A 647 -14.26 -17.33 -22.33
C PRO A 647 -13.96 -18.83 -22.26
N THR A 648 -12.90 -19.17 -21.53
CA THR A 648 -12.42 -20.55 -21.34
C THR A 648 -13.51 -21.47 -20.78
N GLY A 649 -13.69 -22.64 -21.37
CA GLY A 649 -14.62 -23.68 -20.88
C GLY A 649 -16.09 -23.44 -21.18
N VAL A 650 -16.40 -22.52 -22.09
CA VAL A 650 -17.75 -22.29 -22.65
C VAL A 650 -17.69 -22.41 -24.17
N PRO A 651 -18.78 -22.78 -24.85
CA PRO A 651 -18.80 -22.79 -26.31
C PRO A 651 -18.35 -21.45 -26.90
N PRO A 652 -17.57 -21.45 -28.01
CA PRO A 652 -17.12 -20.22 -28.64
C PRO A 652 -18.28 -19.27 -28.95
N VAL A 653 -18.10 -17.98 -28.61
CA VAL A 653 -19.11 -16.95 -28.91
C VAL A 653 -19.27 -16.75 -30.43
N VAL A 654 -18.12 -16.74 -31.13
CA VAL A 654 -18.13 -16.67 -32.60
C VAL A 654 -18.05 -18.09 -33.17
N ASN A 655 -19.14 -18.56 -33.79
CA ASN A 655 -19.25 -19.94 -34.28
C ASN A 655 -19.97 -20.02 -35.62
N ASP A 656 -19.25 -20.26 -36.72
CA ASP A 656 -19.82 -20.38 -38.07
C ASP A 656 -20.69 -21.66 -38.26
N ALA A 657 -20.55 -22.64 -37.35
CA ALA A 657 -21.26 -23.90 -37.47
C ALA A 657 -22.75 -23.81 -37.05
N ASP A 658 -23.15 -22.79 -36.30
CA ASP A 658 -24.53 -22.57 -35.84
C ASP A 658 -25.32 -21.59 -36.72
N GLY A 659 -24.68 -20.99 -37.74
CA GLY A 659 -25.32 -20.12 -38.72
C GLY A 659 -24.80 -18.67 -38.70
N PRO A 660 -25.55 -17.72 -39.28
CA PRO A 660 -25.12 -16.31 -39.28
C PRO A 660 -25.15 -15.72 -37.86
N ASP A 661 -24.22 -14.79 -37.60
CA ASP A 661 -24.12 -14.06 -36.34
C ASP A 661 -25.48 -13.46 -35.93
N THR A 662 -26.02 -13.91 -34.80
CA THR A 662 -27.38 -13.53 -34.40
C THR A 662 -27.38 -12.70 -33.07
N THR A 663 -26.30 -12.74 -32.32
CA THR A 663 -26.19 -11.97 -31.09
C THR A 663 -25.42 -10.67 -31.29
N PRO A 664 -25.75 -9.61 -30.54
CA PRO A 664 -24.95 -8.39 -30.57
C PRO A 664 -23.47 -8.60 -30.17
N LEU A 665 -23.21 -9.51 -29.23
CA LEU A 665 -21.86 -9.83 -28.76
C LEU A 665 -21.04 -10.51 -29.88
N GLU A 666 -21.63 -11.51 -30.57
CA GLU A 666 -21.02 -12.22 -31.69
C GLU A 666 -20.64 -11.26 -32.82
N THR A 667 -21.58 -10.39 -33.19
CA THR A 667 -21.35 -9.34 -34.20
C THR A 667 -20.20 -8.41 -33.78
N ALA A 668 -20.16 -7.99 -32.55
CA ALA A 668 -19.11 -7.11 -32.01
C ALA A 668 -17.75 -7.81 -31.97
N CYS A 669 -17.69 -9.06 -31.57
CA CYS A 669 -16.47 -9.86 -31.57
C CYS A 669 -15.90 -10.04 -32.98
N ARG A 670 -16.76 -10.32 -33.93
CA ARG A 670 -16.36 -10.38 -35.36
C ARG A 670 -15.85 -9.04 -35.86
N ALA A 671 -16.50 -7.96 -35.49
CA ALA A 671 -16.06 -6.62 -35.88
C ALA A 671 -14.66 -6.28 -35.34
N GLN A 672 -14.26 -6.90 -34.24
CA GLN A 672 -12.90 -6.84 -33.68
C GLN A 672 -11.92 -7.82 -34.33
N GLY A 673 -12.35 -8.66 -35.28
CA GLY A 673 -11.50 -9.63 -35.98
C GLY A 673 -11.40 -11.00 -35.30
N VAL A 674 -12.27 -11.30 -34.33
CA VAL A 674 -12.34 -12.65 -33.73
C VAL A 674 -12.81 -13.67 -34.75
N GLN A 675 -12.07 -14.77 -34.86
CA GLN A 675 -12.37 -15.86 -35.76
C GLN A 675 -13.36 -16.85 -35.14
N SER A 676 -14.03 -17.65 -35.98
CA SER A 676 -14.86 -18.75 -35.51
C SER A 676 -14.06 -19.74 -34.67
N GLY A 677 -14.63 -20.20 -33.56
CA GLY A 677 -13.99 -21.17 -32.69
C GLY A 677 -12.96 -20.58 -31.70
N PHE A 678 -12.83 -19.27 -31.61
CA PHE A 678 -11.87 -18.66 -30.71
C PHE A 678 -12.19 -18.97 -29.24
N GLU A 679 -11.20 -19.48 -28.53
CA GLU A 679 -11.19 -19.67 -27.07
C GLU A 679 -9.91 -19.07 -26.48
N GLN A 680 -10.06 -18.33 -25.42
CA GLN A 680 -8.92 -17.74 -24.69
C GLN A 680 -8.19 -18.80 -23.87
N ALA A 681 -6.98 -19.17 -24.26
CA ALA A 681 -6.18 -20.19 -23.59
C ALA A 681 -5.54 -19.70 -22.28
N ASN A 682 -5.33 -18.39 -22.14
CA ASN A 682 -4.72 -17.76 -20.96
C ASN A 682 -5.46 -16.46 -20.64
N THR A 683 -5.97 -16.35 -19.40
CA THR A 683 -6.64 -15.13 -18.90
C THR A 683 -5.67 -14.14 -18.26
N GLN A 684 -4.42 -14.52 -18.03
CA GLN A 684 -3.39 -13.61 -17.52
C GLN A 684 -2.80 -12.84 -18.70
N ILE A 685 -3.27 -11.62 -18.89
CA ILE A 685 -2.81 -10.71 -19.96
C ILE A 685 -2.09 -9.54 -19.31
N ILE A 686 -0.90 -9.22 -19.79
CA ILE A 686 -0.19 -8.01 -19.36
C ILE A 686 -0.90 -6.79 -19.93
N THR A 687 -1.08 -5.78 -19.08
CA THR A 687 -1.60 -4.46 -19.46
C THR A 687 -0.48 -3.44 -19.33
N PHE A 688 -0.30 -2.59 -20.31
CA PHE A 688 0.57 -1.43 -20.20
C PHE A 688 -0.16 -0.34 -19.41
N THR A 689 0.33 -0.03 -18.22
CA THR A 689 -0.15 1.10 -17.41
C THR A 689 0.93 2.16 -17.41
N GLY A 690 0.59 3.37 -17.79
CA GLY A 690 1.57 4.42 -17.92
C GLY A 690 1.13 5.77 -17.40
N GLY A 691 2.11 6.62 -17.19
CA GLY A 691 1.92 8.02 -16.91
C GLY A 691 1.34 8.77 -18.12
N ASN A 692 0.72 9.88 -17.81
CA ASN A 692 0.18 10.81 -18.78
C ASN A 692 0.63 12.24 -18.40
N ALA A 693 1.44 12.84 -19.26
CA ALA A 693 1.95 14.19 -19.03
C ALA A 693 0.88 15.30 -19.12
N GLU A 694 -0.30 14.97 -19.65
CA GLU A 694 -1.45 15.88 -19.79
C GLU A 694 -2.36 15.90 -18.54
N LEU A 695 -2.04 15.09 -17.52
CA LEU A 695 -2.84 14.99 -16.30
C LEU A 695 -3.00 16.35 -15.62
N GLN A 696 -4.23 16.62 -15.22
CA GLN A 696 -4.61 17.78 -14.44
C GLN A 696 -4.67 17.40 -12.94
N PRO A 697 -4.60 18.39 -12.03
CA PRO A 697 -4.81 18.12 -10.61
C PRO A 697 -6.21 17.55 -10.34
N GLU A 698 -6.27 16.58 -9.41
CA GLU A 698 -7.54 16.24 -8.78
C GLU A 698 -8.03 17.42 -7.95
N LYS A 699 -9.33 17.69 -7.94
CA LYS A 699 -9.94 18.76 -7.14
C LYS A 699 -10.88 18.16 -6.10
N SER A 700 -10.95 18.79 -4.93
CA SER A 700 -11.84 18.28 -3.90
C SER A 700 -12.61 19.40 -3.21
N ASP A 701 -13.84 19.06 -2.82
CA ASP A 701 -14.68 19.78 -1.90
C ASP A 701 -14.94 18.91 -0.67
N SER A 702 -14.71 19.47 0.51
CA SER A 702 -14.90 18.74 1.77
C SER A 702 -15.60 19.63 2.79
N TYR A 703 -16.53 19.05 3.54
CA TYR A 703 -17.12 19.76 4.67
C TYR A 703 -17.35 18.83 5.85
N THR A 704 -17.19 19.39 7.05
CA THR A 704 -17.46 18.71 8.31
C THR A 704 -18.36 19.55 9.19
N VAL A 705 -19.27 18.89 9.94
CA VAL A 705 -20.07 19.53 10.97
C VAL A 705 -20.11 18.63 12.20
N GLY A 706 -19.71 19.16 13.36
CA GLY A 706 -19.59 18.35 14.56
C GLY A 706 -20.11 19.03 15.80
N ILE A 707 -20.56 18.21 16.74
CA ILE A 707 -21.03 18.59 18.09
C ILE A 707 -20.02 18.03 19.07
N VAL A 708 -19.58 18.88 20.01
CA VAL A 708 -18.75 18.48 21.15
C VAL A 708 -19.51 18.80 22.43
N HIS A 709 -19.69 17.79 23.29
CA HIS A 709 -20.34 17.94 24.58
C HIS A 709 -19.38 17.57 25.71
N ASP A 710 -19.03 18.53 26.50
CA ASP A 710 -18.29 18.37 27.76
C ASP A 710 -19.28 18.21 28.90
N ALA A 711 -19.31 17.02 29.51
CA ALA A 711 -20.33 16.62 30.45
C ALA A 711 -19.97 17.07 31.89
N GLY A 712 -19.94 18.38 32.16
CA GLY A 712 -19.67 18.92 33.49
C GLY A 712 -20.62 18.45 34.62
N TRP A 713 -21.75 17.82 34.23
CA TRP A 713 -22.63 17.12 35.20
C TRP A 713 -21.97 15.87 35.79
N ALA A 714 -20.92 15.36 35.18
CA ALA A 714 -20.17 14.17 35.61
C ALA A 714 -18.98 14.47 36.53
N ASP A 715 -18.68 15.75 36.82
CA ASP A 715 -17.51 16.19 37.60
C ASP A 715 -17.43 15.57 39.00
N SER A 716 -18.54 15.10 39.54
CA SER A 716 -18.58 14.42 40.84
C SER A 716 -17.93 13.04 40.84
N PHE A 717 -17.82 12.37 39.68
CA PHE A 717 -17.27 11.01 39.53
C PHE A 717 -16.25 10.89 38.38
N SER A 718 -16.00 11.94 37.63
CA SER A 718 -15.04 11.96 36.54
C SER A 718 -14.21 13.24 36.53
N GLU A 719 -12.94 13.12 36.11
CA GLU A 719 -12.05 14.24 35.81
C GLU A 719 -12.43 14.86 34.47
N ARG A 720 -12.88 14.02 33.55
CA ARG A 720 -13.26 14.40 32.18
C ARG A 720 -14.28 13.43 31.62
N LEU A 721 -15.30 13.96 30.94
CA LEU A 721 -16.20 13.17 30.10
C LEU A 721 -16.61 14.01 28.90
N THR A 722 -16.16 13.62 27.72
CA THR A 722 -16.40 14.34 26.47
C THR A 722 -17.04 13.41 25.46
N PHE A 723 -18.04 13.92 24.73
CA PHE A 723 -18.69 13.25 23.61
C PHE A 723 -18.52 14.12 22.37
N GLU A 724 -18.13 13.47 21.26
CA GLU A 724 -18.05 14.14 19.97
C GLU A 724 -18.82 13.35 18.91
N LEU A 725 -19.55 14.05 18.07
CA LEU A 725 -20.21 13.51 16.89
C LEU A 725 -19.92 14.44 15.72
N THR A 726 -19.31 13.94 14.66
CA THR A 726 -18.95 14.72 13.47
C THR A 726 -19.51 14.03 12.22
N TYR A 727 -20.25 14.76 11.41
CA TYR A 727 -20.59 14.39 10.04
C TYR A 727 -19.50 14.90 9.11
N TYR A 728 -19.12 14.10 8.13
CA TYR A 728 -18.16 14.46 7.08
C TYR A 728 -18.73 14.16 5.69
N ASN A 729 -18.29 14.93 4.70
CA ASN A 729 -18.46 14.63 3.28
C ASN A 729 -17.20 15.09 2.55
N HIS A 730 -16.69 14.21 1.69
CA HIS A 730 -15.55 14.46 0.80
C HIS A 730 -15.96 14.11 -0.62
N LYS A 731 -15.77 15.05 -1.55
CA LYS A 731 -15.95 14.83 -2.97
C LYS A 731 -14.66 15.17 -3.70
N ILE A 732 -14.23 14.29 -4.60
CA ILE A 732 -13.06 14.47 -5.46
C ILE A 732 -13.53 14.39 -6.90
N ASP A 733 -13.21 15.37 -7.71
CA ASP A 733 -13.46 15.41 -9.15
C ASP A 733 -12.13 15.27 -9.91
N GLY A 734 -12.16 14.57 -11.04
CA GLY A 734 -10.98 14.29 -11.87
C GLY A 734 -9.95 13.36 -11.19
N GLY A 735 -10.42 12.32 -10.50
CA GLY A 735 -9.55 11.33 -9.85
C GLY A 735 -8.57 10.69 -10.83
N ILE A 736 -7.26 10.70 -10.51
CA ILE A 736 -6.21 10.11 -11.36
C ILE A 736 -6.12 8.62 -11.10
N GLN A 737 -6.52 7.84 -12.08
CA GLN A 737 -6.49 6.37 -12.06
C GLN A 737 -6.48 5.79 -13.47
N ALA A 738 -6.15 4.50 -13.59
CA ALA A 738 -6.38 3.74 -14.81
C ALA A 738 -7.86 3.32 -14.87
N ARG A 739 -8.42 3.17 -16.07
CA ARG A 739 -9.77 2.63 -16.25
C ARG A 739 -9.81 1.15 -15.88
N ASP A 740 -10.96 0.65 -15.45
CA ASP A 740 -11.19 -0.79 -15.34
C ASP A 740 -11.18 -1.41 -16.73
N ILE A 741 -10.14 -2.16 -17.05
CA ILE A 741 -9.91 -2.68 -18.40
C ILE A 741 -10.97 -3.73 -18.81
N ALA A 742 -11.52 -4.49 -17.85
CA ALA A 742 -12.57 -5.46 -18.12
C ALA A 742 -13.91 -4.77 -18.40
N ALA A 743 -14.23 -3.76 -17.60
CA ALA A 743 -15.41 -2.93 -17.82
C ALA A 743 -15.33 -2.18 -19.16
N LEU A 744 -14.15 -1.64 -19.50
CA LEU A 744 -13.91 -0.95 -20.75
C LEU A 744 -14.04 -1.88 -21.97
N LEU A 745 -13.51 -3.12 -21.88
CA LEU A 745 -13.70 -4.13 -22.93
C LEU A 745 -15.19 -4.47 -23.09
N GLY A 746 -15.90 -4.65 -22.00
CA GLY A 746 -17.35 -4.88 -22.01
C GLY A 746 -18.12 -3.73 -22.68
N ALA A 747 -17.78 -2.47 -22.36
CA ALA A 747 -18.37 -1.29 -22.99
C ALA A 747 -18.05 -1.19 -24.49
N CYS A 748 -16.80 -1.47 -24.88
CA CYS A 748 -16.40 -1.55 -26.28
C CYS A 748 -17.25 -2.55 -27.07
N LEU A 749 -17.43 -3.77 -26.55
CA LEU A 749 -18.23 -4.81 -27.22
C LEU A 749 -19.72 -4.44 -27.24
N ALA A 750 -20.25 -3.86 -26.17
CA ALA A 750 -21.63 -3.36 -26.12
C ALA A 750 -21.88 -2.24 -27.14
N ALA A 751 -20.88 -1.46 -27.49
CA ALA A 751 -20.89 -0.41 -28.52
C ALA A 751 -20.69 -0.99 -29.96
N GLY A 752 -20.62 -2.29 -30.11
CA GLY A 752 -20.47 -2.95 -31.40
C GLY A 752 -19.05 -3.30 -31.83
N GLY A 753 -18.07 -3.20 -30.89
CA GLY A 753 -16.69 -3.63 -31.06
C GLY A 753 -15.78 -2.70 -31.90
N THR A 754 -16.29 -1.56 -32.39
CA THR A 754 -15.54 -0.64 -33.27
C THR A 754 -15.58 0.82 -32.86
N ASP A 755 -16.12 1.12 -31.70
CA ASP A 755 -16.14 2.49 -31.18
C ASP A 755 -14.72 3.04 -31.05
N PRO A 756 -14.38 4.19 -31.66
CA PRO A 756 -13.00 4.69 -31.72
C PRO A 756 -12.45 5.16 -30.36
N VAL A 757 -13.30 5.39 -29.35
CA VAL A 757 -12.91 5.79 -28.01
C VAL A 757 -12.83 4.57 -27.10
N LEU A 758 -13.93 3.83 -26.99
CA LEU A 758 -14.03 2.68 -26.08
C LEU A 758 -13.16 1.50 -26.49
N CYS A 759 -12.99 1.29 -27.80
CA CYS A 759 -12.24 0.16 -28.33
C CYS A 759 -10.75 0.48 -28.63
N SER A 760 -10.33 1.75 -28.50
CA SER A 760 -8.94 2.15 -28.82
C SER A 760 -7.84 1.41 -28.06
N PRO A 761 -8.04 0.98 -26.78
CA PRO A 761 -7.03 0.23 -26.04
C PRO A 761 -6.87 -1.22 -26.51
N PHE A 762 -7.84 -1.72 -27.27
CA PHE A 762 -7.93 -3.14 -27.62
C PHE A 762 -7.56 -3.36 -29.09
N ALA A 763 -6.48 -4.07 -29.27
CA ALA A 763 -6.12 -4.65 -30.58
C ALA A 763 -6.09 -6.17 -30.45
N ARG A 764 -6.34 -6.88 -31.55
CA ARG A 764 -6.29 -8.34 -31.59
C ARG A 764 -5.20 -8.83 -32.52
N GLN A 765 -4.61 -9.95 -32.15
CA GLN A 765 -3.76 -10.74 -33.03
C GLN A 765 -4.60 -11.46 -34.08
N ALA A 766 -3.96 -11.99 -35.11
CA ALA A 766 -4.65 -12.83 -36.12
C ALA A 766 -5.29 -14.08 -35.49
N SER A 767 -4.78 -14.55 -34.36
CA SER A 767 -5.33 -15.64 -33.55
C SER A 767 -6.65 -15.30 -32.83
N GLY A 768 -7.06 -14.05 -32.82
CA GLY A 768 -8.17 -13.56 -31.98
C GLY A 768 -7.78 -13.10 -30.61
N ASN A 769 -6.60 -13.47 -30.09
CA ASN A 769 -6.14 -13.06 -28.77
C ASN A 769 -6.00 -11.53 -28.69
N LEU A 770 -6.33 -11.00 -27.52
CA LEU A 770 -6.06 -9.60 -27.22
C LEU A 770 -4.55 -9.35 -27.17
N GLN A 771 -4.09 -8.32 -27.87
CA GLN A 771 -2.78 -7.75 -27.58
C GLN A 771 -2.83 -7.05 -26.23
N PRO A 772 -1.70 -6.90 -25.50
CA PRO A 772 -1.67 -6.19 -24.25
C PRO A 772 -2.31 -4.81 -24.34
N PRO A 773 -3.42 -4.57 -23.64
CA PRO A 773 -4.10 -3.30 -23.70
C PRO A 773 -3.24 -2.16 -23.18
N GLN A 774 -3.37 -0.97 -23.79
CA GLN A 774 -2.75 0.25 -23.29
C GLN A 774 -3.76 1.01 -22.42
N ASN A 775 -3.53 1.02 -21.12
CA ASN A 775 -4.42 1.61 -20.13
C ASN A 775 -3.70 2.72 -19.37
N PHE A 776 -3.51 3.85 -20.04
CA PHE A 776 -2.86 5.02 -19.43
C PHE A 776 -3.74 5.65 -18.36
N LEU A 777 -3.07 6.31 -17.40
CA LEU A 777 -3.75 7.09 -16.38
C LEU A 777 -4.47 8.30 -17.00
N ASP A 778 -5.63 8.61 -16.45
CA ASP A 778 -6.42 9.77 -16.88
C ASP A 778 -7.14 10.39 -15.68
N ASN A 779 -7.64 11.61 -15.85
CA ASN A 779 -8.50 12.25 -14.87
C ASN A 779 -9.93 11.71 -15.03
N LEU A 780 -10.23 10.65 -14.30
CA LEU A 780 -11.49 9.91 -14.43
C LEU A 780 -12.49 10.35 -13.35
N GLY A 781 -13.70 10.72 -13.79
CA GLY A 781 -14.89 10.79 -12.98
C GLY A 781 -14.77 11.48 -11.61
N SER A 782 -15.50 10.95 -10.65
CA SER A 782 -15.56 11.49 -9.28
C SER A 782 -15.50 10.38 -8.23
N ILE A 783 -15.01 10.75 -7.04
CA ILE A 783 -15.06 9.91 -5.83
C ILE A 783 -15.78 10.72 -4.76
N GLU A 784 -16.84 10.17 -4.17
CA GLU A 784 -17.58 10.81 -3.09
C GLU A 784 -17.75 9.83 -1.92
N THR A 785 -17.56 10.34 -0.68
CA THR A 785 -17.81 9.57 0.55
C THR A 785 -18.36 10.47 1.64
N ASP A 786 -19.32 9.96 2.40
CA ASP A 786 -19.85 10.62 3.57
C ASP A 786 -20.11 9.66 4.73
N GLY A 787 -20.20 10.23 5.93
CA GLY A 787 -20.46 9.42 7.12
C GLY A 787 -20.37 10.20 8.42
N TYR A 788 -20.26 9.45 9.51
CA TYR A 788 -20.23 9.97 10.87
C TYR A 788 -19.07 9.41 11.66
N ASP A 789 -18.36 10.28 12.40
CA ASP A 789 -17.40 9.89 13.43
C ASP A 789 -17.98 10.17 14.80
N PHE A 790 -17.82 9.23 15.70
CA PHE A 790 -18.25 9.33 17.08
C PHE A 790 -17.04 9.06 18.01
N LYS A 791 -16.86 9.93 19.03
CA LYS A 791 -15.80 9.78 20.03
C LYS A 791 -16.37 9.97 21.43
N ILE A 792 -15.92 9.13 22.38
CA ILE A 792 -16.09 9.32 23.81
C ILE A 792 -14.72 9.26 24.47
N ASP A 793 -14.46 10.21 25.35
CA ASP A 793 -13.29 10.21 26.22
C ASP A 793 -13.76 10.41 27.66
N TRP A 794 -13.62 9.38 28.47
CA TRP A 794 -13.95 9.42 29.89
C TRP A 794 -12.75 9.05 30.73
N ARG A 795 -12.48 9.87 31.76
CA ARG A 795 -11.50 9.61 32.80
C ARG A 795 -12.17 9.74 34.16
N GLY A 796 -12.21 8.67 34.91
CA GLY A 796 -12.77 8.64 36.25
C GLY A 796 -11.84 9.30 37.27
N ASN A 797 -12.42 9.88 38.34
CA ASN A 797 -11.64 10.39 39.47
C ASN A 797 -10.84 9.25 40.11
N GLU A 798 -9.62 9.55 40.59
CA GLU A 798 -8.81 8.56 41.30
C GLU A 798 -9.50 8.08 42.55
N GLN A 799 -9.55 6.76 42.74
CA GLN A 799 -10.17 6.07 43.86
C GLN A 799 -9.12 5.20 44.59
N SER A 800 -9.45 4.72 45.78
CA SER A 800 -8.56 3.82 46.53
C SER A 800 -8.22 2.51 45.79
N TRP A 801 -9.05 2.11 44.83
CA TRP A 801 -8.83 0.95 43.97
C TRP A 801 -8.17 1.32 42.63
N GLY A 802 -7.87 2.59 42.36
CA GLY A 802 -7.25 3.10 41.15
C GLY A 802 -8.15 4.04 40.35
N ALA A 803 -7.69 4.44 39.19
CA ALA A 803 -8.42 5.25 38.21
C ALA A 803 -8.80 4.40 36.99
N LEU A 804 -10.00 4.63 36.44
CA LEU A 804 -10.45 4.06 35.18
C LEU A 804 -10.47 5.12 34.09
N SER A 805 -10.21 4.70 32.87
CA SER A 805 -10.39 5.50 31.66
C SER A 805 -11.12 4.67 30.60
N VAL A 806 -11.99 5.30 29.81
CA VAL A 806 -12.66 4.70 28.67
C VAL A 806 -12.54 5.63 27.48
N GLY A 807 -11.96 5.12 26.41
CA GLY A 807 -11.97 5.74 25.09
C GLY A 807 -12.87 4.93 24.14
N LEU A 808 -13.68 5.60 23.33
CA LEU A 808 -14.41 4.99 22.24
C LEU A 808 -14.28 5.86 21.01
N GLN A 809 -13.89 5.26 19.91
CA GLN A 809 -13.91 5.89 18.59
C GLN A 809 -14.67 4.98 17.63
N ALA A 810 -15.55 5.54 16.83
CA ALA A 810 -16.32 4.80 15.85
C ALA A 810 -16.53 5.64 14.60
N THR A 811 -16.35 5.03 13.44
CA THR A 811 -16.62 5.63 12.13
C THR A 811 -17.68 4.82 11.42
N ARG A 812 -18.75 5.47 11.01
CA ARG A 812 -19.79 4.92 10.16
C ARG A 812 -19.73 5.59 8.80
N VAL A 813 -19.48 4.80 7.77
CA VAL A 813 -19.57 5.24 6.37
C VAL A 813 -21.00 5.05 5.89
N ASN A 814 -21.63 6.11 5.38
CA ASN A 814 -22.97 6.03 4.81
C ASN A 814 -22.93 5.70 3.33
N ASP A 815 -22.09 6.42 2.58
CA ASP A 815 -21.91 6.23 1.15
C ASP A 815 -20.43 6.31 0.75
N PHE A 816 -20.09 5.55 -0.27
CA PHE A 816 -18.83 5.66 -1.02
C PHE A 816 -19.15 5.31 -2.47
N THR A 817 -18.95 6.25 -3.36
CA THR A 817 -19.21 6.08 -4.79
C THR A 817 -17.99 6.59 -5.58
N ALA A 818 -17.48 5.77 -6.47
CA ALA A 818 -16.48 6.16 -7.45
C ALA A 818 -17.06 5.95 -8.85
N THR A 819 -17.04 6.98 -9.67
CA THR A 819 -17.62 6.99 -11.02
C THR A 819 -16.56 7.46 -12.01
N ASP A 820 -16.40 6.76 -13.13
CA ASP A 820 -15.53 7.23 -14.20
C ASP A 820 -16.20 8.27 -15.12
N THR A 821 -15.47 8.78 -16.10
CA THR A 821 -15.99 9.79 -17.06
C THR A 821 -17.11 9.28 -17.96
N ASP A 822 -17.20 7.98 -18.14
CA ASP A 822 -18.24 7.32 -18.97
C ASP A 822 -19.49 6.99 -18.13
N GLY A 823 -19.48 7.35 -16.83
CA GLY A 823 -20.58 7.12 -15.89
C GLY A 823 -20.61 5.69 -15.36
N ILE A 824 -19.53 4.92 -15.54
CA ILE A 824 -19.40 3.57 -14.99
C ILE A 824 -19.08 3.72 -13.49
N VAL A 825 -19.97 3.17 -12.66
CA VAL A 825 -19.78 3.18 -11.19
C VAL A 825 -18.90 1.99 -10.80
N SER A 826 -17.90 2.25 -10.00
CA SER A 826 -17.03 1.22 -9.42
C SER A 826 -17.83 0.24 -8.57
N GLN A 827 -17.45 -1.03 -8.59
CA GLN A 827 -18.03 -2.05 -7.70
C GLN A 827 -17.62 -1.83 -6.23
N ARG A 828 -16.55 -1.09 -5.98
CA ARG A 828 -16.09 -0.74 -4.64
C ARG A 828 -17.04 0.28 -4.02
N THR A 829 -17.79 -0.13 -3.02
CA THR A 829 -18.76 0.70 -2.31
C THR A 829 -18.91 0.22 -0.86
N VAL A 830 -19.70 0.93 -0.06
CA VAL A 830 -19.91 0.66 1.36
C VAL A 830 -20.50 -0.74 1.57
N GLY A 831 -19.89 -1.51 2.44
CA GLY A 831 -20.29 -2.89 2.77
C GLY A 831 -19.88 -3.93 1.73
N ILE A 832 -19.01 -3.55 0.78
CA ILE A 832 -18.50 -4.44 -0.26
C ILE A 832 -16.99 -4.59 -0.15
N GLU A 833 -16.52 -5.83 -0.33
CA GLU A 833 -15.13 -6.20 -0.53
C GLU A 833 -14.86 -6.39 -2.01
N VAL A 834 -13.83 -5.75 -2.53
CA VAL A 834 -13.34 -5.93 -3.90
C VAL A 834 -11.82 -5.98 -3.88
N SER A 835 -11.24 -7.13 -4.16
CA SER A 835 -9.78 -7.30 -4.36
C SER A 835 -8.92 -6.68 -3.25
N ASP A 836 -9.08 -7.14 -2.02
CA ASP A 836 -8.37 -6.69 -0.82
C ASP A 836 -8.69 -5.25 -0.41
N SER A 837 -9.91 -4.79 -0.64
CA SER A 837 -10.31 -3.40 -0.39
C SER A 837 -11.74 -3.29 0.12
N ALA A 838 -11.95 -3.73 1.36
CA ALA A 838 -13.23 -3.58 2.03
C ALA A 838 -13.51 -2.12 2.44
N ILE A 839 -14.78 -1.74 2.40
CA ILE A 839 -15.29 -0.51 3.03
C ILE A 839 -16.39 -0.92 4.03
N PRO A 840 -16.03 -1.29 5.27
CA PRO A 840 -17.01 -1.65 6.28
C PRO A 840 -17.96 -0.49 6.61
N LYS A 841 -19.24 -0.79 6.87
CA LYS A 841 -20.22 0.25 7.27
C LYS A 841 -19.90 0.89 8.60
N LEU A 842 -19.33 0.12 9.51
CA LEU A 842 -18.96 0.56 10.85
C LEU A 842 -17.62 -0.04 11.26
N GLN A 843 -16.73 0.81 11.75
CA GLN A 843 -15.54 0.42 12.48
C GLN A 843 -15.55 1.11 13.83
N ALA A 844 -15.15 0.42 14.89
CA ALA A 844 -15.13 0.98 16.23
C ALA A 844 -13.97 0.43 17.06
N ASN A 845 -13.32 1.31 17.81
CA ASN A 845 -12.26 0.98 18.77
C ASN A 845 -12.71 1.44 20.16
N ALA A 846 -12.79 0.53 21.10
CA ALA A 846 -13.06 0.80 22.51
C ALA A 846 -11.84 0.46 23.34
N GLN A 847 -11.39 1.38 24.17
CA GLN A 847 -10.25 1.20 25.07
C GLN A 847 -10.72 1.37 26.52
N LEU A 848 -10.41 0.39 27.35
CA LEU A 848 -10.56 0.45 28.81
C LEU A 848 -9.17 0.47 29.45
N GLY A 849 -8.87 1.51 30.22
CA GLY A 849 -7.63 1.66 30.98
C GLY A 849 -7.91 1.58 32.49
N TRP A 850 -7.03 0.95 33.25
CA TRP A 850 -7.01 0.96 34.70
C TRP A 850 -5.60 1.21 35.21
N THR A 851 -5.46 2.15 36.13
CA THR A 851 -4.19 2.48 36.75
C THR A 851 -4.31 2.45 38.27
N ARG A 852 -3.34 1.83 38.94
CA ARG A 852 -3.24 1.82 40.40
C ARG A 852 -1.79 1.68 40.87
N GLY A 853 -1.27 2.74 41.44
CA GLY A 853 0.14 2.77 41.82
C GLY A 853 1.06 2.41 40.64
N PRO A 854 1.93 1.39 40.74
CA PRO A 854 2.82 1.03 39.66
C PRO A 854 2.17 0.15 38.55
N TRP A 855 0.89 -0.15 38.66
CA TRP A 855 0.21 -1.05 37.71
C TRP A 855 -0.68 -0.30 36.74
N GLU A 856 -0.52 -0.64 35.47
CA GLU A 856 -1.36 -0.18 34.37
C GLU A 856 -1.93 -1.39 33.64
N VAL A 857 -3.23 -1.40 33.38
CA VAL A 857 -3.89 -2.42 32.55
C VAL A 857 -4.66 -1.71 31.47
N SER A 858 -4.49 -2.16 30.21
CA SER A 858 -5.28 -1.71 29.07
C SER A 858 -5.97 -2.89 28.40
N TRP A 859 -7.22 -2.68 28.00
CA TRP A 859 -7.98 -3.58 27.15
C TRP A 859 -8.50 -2.78 25.98
N ILE A 860 -8.16 -3.19 24.77
CA ILE A 860 -8.59 -2.58 23.54
C ILE A 860 -9.45 -3.58 22.79
N THR A 861 -10.65 -3.17 22.39
CA THR A 861 -11.56 -3.96 21.55
C THR A 861 -11.75 -3.23 20.23
N ARG A 862 -11.47 -3.90 19.11
CA ARG A 862 -11.64 -3.36 17.75
C ARG A 862 -12.73 -4.17 17.05
N TYR A 863 -13.74 -3.47 16.56
CA TYR A 863 -14.86 -4.03 15.79
C TYR A 863 -14.80 -3.56 14.34
N ILE A 864 -14.92 -4.50 13.43
CA ILE A 864 -15.04 -4.30 11.99
C ILE A 864 -16.33 -4.97 11.55
N ASP A 865 -17.25 -4.20 10.95
CA ASP A 865 -18.55 -4.72 10.50
C ASP A 865 -18.42 -5.68 9.34
N SER A 866 -19.42 -6.54 9.16
CA SER A 866 -19.45 -7.50 8.05
C SER A 866 -19.51 -6.78 6.70
N VAL A 867 -18.89 -7.38 5.70
CA VAL A 867 -18.93 -6.92 4.31
C VAL A 867 -19.32 -8.07 3.38
N LYS A 868 -19.71 -7.74 2.18
CA LYS A 868 -20.04 -8.73 1.14
C LYS A 868 -19.02 -8.65 0.04
N GLU A 869 -18.52 -9.78 -0.44
CA GLU A 869 -17.69 -9.84 -1.62
C GLU A 869 -18.49 -10.29 -2.84
N TYR A 870 -18.08 -9.79 -4.00
CA TYR A 870 -18.70 -10.11 -5.27
C TYR A 870 -18.12 -11.43 -5.81
N CYS A 871 -18.98 -12.41 -6.04
CA CYS A 871 -18.56 -13.77 -6.41
C CYS A 871 -18.21 -13.97 -7.90
N GLY A 872 -18.39 -13.01 -8.76
CA GLY A 872 -18.12 -13.11 -10.20
C GLY A 872 -18.81 -14.29 -10.92
N ASN A 873 -19.01 -14.19 -12.21
CA ASN A 873 -19.73 -15.20 -13.00
C ASN A 873 -19.01 -16.56 -13.14
N ALA A 874 -17.69 -16.59 -13.04
CA ALA A 874 -16.91 -17.83 -13.26
C ALA A 874 -16.91 -18.78 -12.05
N LEU A 875 -17.34 -18.33 -10.89
CA LEU A 875 -17.20 -19.06 -9.62
C LEU A 875 -18.53 -19.54 -9.03
N THR A 876 -19.65 -19.22 -9.65
CA THR A 876 -21.00 -19.43 -9.10
C THR A 876 -21.49 -20.87 -9.10
N ALA A 877 -20.92 -21.75 -9.90
CA ALA A 877 -21.51 -23.07 -10.16
C ALA A 877 -21.25 -24.13 -9.07
N ALA A 878 -20.32 -23.89 -8.11
CA ALA A 878 -19.88 -24.96 -7.21
C ALA A 878 -19.66 -24.54 -5.75
N VAL A 879 -20.14 -23.36 -5.28
CA VAL A 879 -19.70 -22.83 -4.00
C VAL A 879 -20.83 -22.53 -3.05
N PRO A 880 -20.84 -23.14 -1.85
CA PRO A 880 -21.76 -22.76 -0.79
C PRO A 880 -21.63 -21.28 -0.45
N GLY A 881 -22.73 -20.52 -0.52
CA GLY A 881 -22.77 -19.10 -0.20
C GLY A 881 -22.77 -18.15 -1.42
N CYS A 882 -22.30 -18.61 -2.61
CA CYS A 882 -22.42 -17.89 -3.86
C CYS A 882 -23.41 -18.61 -4.77
N ASP A 883 -24.71 -18.53 -4.50
CA ASP A 883 -25.70 -19.14 -5.36
C ASP A 883 -26.03 -18.26 -6.57
N GLN A 884 -26.62 -18.86 -7.60
CA GLN A 884 -26.95 -18.16 -8.86
C GLN A 884 -27.95 -17.00 -8.70
N GLN A 885 -28.58 -16.87 -7.53
CA GLN A 885 -29.54 -15.82 -7.21
C GLN A 885 -28.95 -14.77 -6.26
N GLN A 886 -27.91 -15.12 -5.49
CA GLN A 886 -27.15 -14.20 -4.65
C GLN A 886 -25.68 -14.19 -5.07
N THR A 887 -25.31 -13.21 -5.84
CA THR A 887 -23.96 -13.02 -6.36
C THR A 887 -22.93 -12.57 -5.30
N PHE A 888 -23.24 -12.71 -4.02
CA PHE A 888 -22.42 -12.23 -2.91
C PHE A 888 -22.13 -13.33 -1.89
N HIS A 889 -20.89 -13.36 -1.41
CA HIS A 889 -20.47 -14.07 -0.21
C HIS A 889 -20.33 -13.05 0.93
N GLU A 890 -20.69 -13.41 2.16
CA GLU A 890 -20.58 -12.52 3.33
C GLU A 890 -19.32 -12.84 4.13
N LEU A 891 -18.43 -11.85 4.26
CA LEU A 891 -17.34 -11.85 5.21
C LEU A 891 -17.91 -11.40 6.57
N SER A 892 -17.82 -12.26 7.58
CA SER A 892 -18.36 -11.99 8.92
C SER A 892 -17.69 -10.79 9.57
N ALA A 893 -18.40 -10.13 10.49
CA ALA A 893 -17.81 -9.11 11.34
C ALA A 893 -16.68 -9.68 12.20
N ALA A 894 -15.60 -8.92 12.39
CA ALA A 894 -14.45 -9.29 13.21
C ALA A 894 -14.41 -8.47 14.51
N LEU A 895 -14.03 -9.12 15.62
CA LEU A 895 -13.93 -8.51 16.95
C LEU A 895 -12.61 -8.88 17.61
N TYR A 896 -11.58 -8.07 17.39
CA TYR A 896 -10.27 -8.26 17.98
C TYR A 896 -10.21 -7.66 19.40
N ASN A 897 -9.53 -8.36 20.32
CA ASN A 897 -9.36 -7.94 21.69
C ASN A 897 -7.89 -8.03 22.08
N ASP A 898 -7.34 -6.90 22.54
CA ASP A 898 -5.93 -6.76 22.91
C ASP A 898 -5.84 -6.40 24.39
N VAL A 899 -4.97 -7.05 25.13
CA VAL A 899 -4.77 -6.83 26.57
C VAL A 899 -3.30 -6.57 26.84
N GLN A 900 -3.01 -5.54 27.62
CA GLN A 900 -1.65 -5.28 28.10
C GLN A 900 -1.68 -5.00 29.61
N VAL A 901 -0.68 -5.52 30.28
CA VAL A 901 -0.39 -5.23 31.69
C VAL A 901 1.02 -4.66 31.80
N ALA A 902 1.13 -3.45 32.32
CA ALA A 902 2.43 -2.82 32.57
C ALA A 902 2.66 -2.63 34.08
N TRP A 903 3.91 -2.81 34.50
CA TRP A 903 4.40 -2.63 35.85
C TRP A 903 5.53 -1.61 35.82
N THR A 904 5.23 -0.38 36.25
CA THR A 904 6.23 0.67 36.45
C THR A 904 6.98 0.44 37.77
N GLU A 905 8.21 0.90 37.87
CA GLU A 905 9.11 0.61 38.98
C GLU A 905 9.22 -0.90 39.28
N ALA A 906 9.24 -1.71 38.21
CA ALA A 906 9.26 -3.15 38.33
C ALA A 906 10.45 -3.63 39.18
N PHE A 907 10.18 -4.59 40.06
CA PHE A 907 11.15 -5.13 40.99
C PHE A 907 11.71 -4.08 42.01
N GLY A 908 11.04 -2.92 42.16
CA GLY A 908 11.52 -1.81 43.00
C GLY A 908 12.68 -1.02 42.38
N VAL A 909 12.91 -1.16 41.08
CA VAL A 909 13.90 -0.38 40.33
C VAL A 909 13.21 0.86 39.77
N GLN A 910 13.66 2.03 40.22
CA GLN A 910 13.15 3.30 39.75
C GLN A 910 13.33 3.40 38.21
N ASP A 911 12.36 4.02 37.54
CA ASP A 911 12.37 4.24 36.08
C ASP A 911 12.48 2.97 35.23
N PHE A 912 12.17 1.80 35.78
CA PHE A 912 12.08 0.54 35.07
C PHE A 912 10.63 0.12 34.88
N LYS A 913 10.17 0.10 33.61
CA LYS A 913 8.83 -0.37 33.17
C LYS A 913 8.95 -1.72 32.48
N LEU A 914 8.14 -2.68 32.92
CA LEU A 914 7.94 -3.97 32.24
C LEU A 914 6.49 -4.06 31.80
N ALA A 915 6.24 -4.35 30.52
CA ALA A 915 4.90 -4.57 29.98
C ALA A 915 4.79 -5.93 29.29
N LEU A 916 3.67 -6.60 29.49
CA LEU A 916 3.28 -7.85 28.85
C LEU A 916 2.00 -7.60 28.07
N GLY A 917 2.00 -7.91 26.77
CA GLY A 917 0.88 -7.70 25.86
C GLY A 917 0.44 -9.01 25.21
N VAL A 918 -0.84 -9.10 24.95
CA VAL A 918 -1.45 -10.15 24.14
C VAL A 918 -2.46 -9.47 23.22
N ASN A 919 -2.14 -9.41 21.95
CA ASN A 919 -3.06 -8.91 20.92
C ASN A 919 -3.87 -10.07 20.35
N ASN A 920 -5.14 -9.81 20.06
CA ASN A 920 -6.08 -10.82 19.62
C ASN A 920 -6.17 -12.02 20.61
N VAL A 921 -6.42 -11.70 21.88
CA VAL A 921 -6.38 -12.67 23.00
C VAL A 921 -7.34 -13.85 22.85
N PHE A 922 -8.39 -13.72 22.04
CA PHE A 922 -9.35 -14.77 21.75
C PHE A 922 -9.06 -15.55 20.47
N GLY A 923 -8.00 -15.18 19.72
CA GLY A 923 -7.60 -15.87 18.50
C GLY A 923 -8.63 -15.73 17.38
N GLU A 924 -9.23 -14.55 17.22
CA GLU A 924 -10.16 -14.28 16.12
C GLU A 924 -9.42 -14.33 14.80
N ASP A 925 -9.80 -15.24 13.92
CA ASP A 925 -9.24 -15.33 12.58
C ASP A 925 -9.90 -14.32 11.63
N PRO A 926 -9.19 -13.76 10.64
CA PRO A 926 -9.81 -12.94 9.63
C PRO A 926 -10.84 -13.75 8.81
N PRO A 927 -11.94 -13.11 8.37
CA PRO A 927 -12.94 -13.82 7.56
C PRO A 927 -12.34 -14.24 6.22
N VAL A 928 -12.84 -15.39 5.72
CA VAL A 928 -12.43 -15.95 4.42
C VAL A 928 -12.86 -15.03 3.31
N CYS A 929 -11.91 -14.63 2.46
CA CYS A 929 -12.15 -13.83 1.28
C CYS A 929 -11.79 -14.62 0.02
N TYR A 930 -12.71 -14.70 -0.94
CA TYR A 930 -12.52 -15.42 -2.21
C TYR A 930 -12.06 -14.50 -3.34
N SER A 931 -12.43 -13.22 -3.27
CA SER A 931 -12.00 -12.19 -4.23
C SER A 931 -10.63 -11.59 -3.93
N CYS A 932 -10.06 -11.88 -2.76
CA CYS A 932 -8.77 -11.37 -2.34
C CYS A 932 -7.62 -11.97 -3.15
N SER A 933 -6.64 -11.16 -3.48
CA SER A 933 -5.56 -11.52 -4.41
C SER A 933 -4.65 -12.61 -3.88
N LEU A 934 -4.40 -12.63 -2.56
CA LEU A 934 -3.48 -13.55 -1.89
C LEU A 934 -4.00 -13.91 -0.51
N ASN A 935 -3.52 -15.05 0.01
CA ASN A 935 -3.70 -15.49 1.41
C ASN A 935 -5.15 -15.75 1.84
N GLY A 936 -6.15 -15.56 0.97
CA GLY A 936 -7.55 -15.86 1.25
C GLY A 936 -8.21 -14.95 2.29
N TYR A 937 -7.65 -13.77 2.58
CA TYR A 937 -8.25 -12.72 3.42
C TYR A 937 -7.76 -11.33 3.00
N ASP A 938 -8.51 -10.28 3.33
CA ASP A 938 -8.11 -8.88 3.08
C ASP A 938 -7.14 -8.40 4.16
N ALA A 939 -5.84 -8.39 3.83
CA ALA A 939 -4.76 -7.93 4.72
C ALA A 939 -4.72 -6.40 4.91
N GLY A 940 -5.48 -5.64 4.11
CA GLY A 940 -5.65 -4.20 4.26
C GLY A 940 -6.63 -3.84 5.37
N THR A 941 -7.62 -4.71 5.62
CA THR A 941 -8.72 -4.46 6.57
C THR A 941 -8.58 -5.26 7.86
N TYR A 942 -8.15 -6.52 7.79
CA TYR A 942 -8.13 -7.43 8.92
C TYR A 942 -6.71 -7.71 9.44
N ASP A 943 -6.62 -8.16 10.69
CA ASP A 943 -5.36 -8.59 11.29
C ASP A 943 -4.90 -9.96 10.77
N LEU A 944 -3.64 -10.30 11.03
CA LEU A 944 -3.13 -11.65 10.85
C LEU A 944 -3.90 -12.65 11.73
N PRO A 945 -4.08 -13.89 11.28
CA PRO A 945 -4.66 -14.95 12.10
C PRO A 945 -3.79 -15.25 13.32
N GLY A 946 -4.44 -15.74 14.37
CA GLY A 946 -3.79 -16.16 15.61
C GLY A 946 -3.55 -15.02 16.60
N THR A 947 -2.93 -15.38 17.73
CA THR A 947 -2.65 -14.48 18.85
C THR A 947 -1.20 -13.99 18.80
N PHE A 948 -0.99 -12.71 19.10
CA PHE A 948 0.35 -12.10 19.17
C PHE A 948 0.73 -11.81 20.62
N TRP A 949 1.83 -12.35 21.08
CA TRP A 949 2.39 -12.16 22.42
C TRP A 949 3.55 -11.18 22.39
N SER A 950 3.61 -10.28 23.37
CA SER A 950 4.69 -9.31 23.45
C SER A 950 5.19 -9.06 24.86
N VAL A 951 6.45 -8.72 24.97
CA VAL A 951 7.10 -8.23 26.17
C VAL A 951 7.92 -6.98 25.85
N MET A 952 7.79 -5.95 26.65
CA MET A 952 8.58 -4.71 26.58
C MET A 952 9.25 -4.44 27.91
N ALA A 953 10.52 -4.11 27.89
CA ALA A 953 11.30 -3.63 29.02
C ALA A 953 11.90 -2.27 28.69
N LYS A 954 11.60 -1.27 29.50
CA LYS A 954 12.07 0.12 29.33
C LYS A 954 12.76 0.57 30.61
N TYR A 955 13.97 1.08 30.49
CA TYR A 955 14.76 1.56 31.61
C TYR A 955 15.32 2.95 31.33
N GLY A 956 15.04 3.88 32.27
CA GLY A 956 15.55 5.25 32.25
C GLY A 956 16.62 5.45 33.36
N PHE A 957 17.62 6.30 33.14
CA PHE A 957 18.60 6.71 34.16
C PHE A 957 19.34 8.00 33.80
#